data_9af0d4b69baef35601be7e5ca5e49d32
#
_entry.id   9af0d4b69baef35601be7e5ca5e49d32
#
_cell.length_a   1.000
_cell.length_b   1.000
_cell.length_c   1.000
_cell.angle_alpha   90.00
_cell.angle_beta   90.00
_cell.angle_gamma   90.00
#
_symmetry.space_group_name_H-M   'P 1'
#
loop_
_entity.id
_entity.type
_entity.pdbx_description
1 polymer ?
#
loop_
_entity_poly.entity_id
_entity_poly.type
_entity_poly.pdbx_seq_one_letter_code
_entity_poly.pdbx_strand_id
1 'polypeptide(L)'
;MEHTQVSDRANARSEQPAAADSYGASIEATAPGSYKVIRRNGKVTPFDASKIELAVTKAFIDVEGQQGAASSRIRETVKHITEQVVQGVTRSLPGGGAVHIEDIQDYVELALMRSGEHKVARSYVLYREERAHERAAKLAEKGVEAGEPAQAADINVAFKDGTTRPLDRDRLGRVIDEACAGIDGVAAEQVLKDTLKNAFDGISEDELSTALVLSARQRLEAEPNYGMVAARLLMDKLRHEALTFLADGQVEYATHAEMRTAYPSYFKDFIARGVHHELLAPELMEYDLDRLGEALIADRDLQFTYLGLQTLYDRYFIHHESKRFELPQAFYMRVAMGLAINEIEREEKAIEFYKLLSSFDFMSSTPTLFNSGTLRPQLSSCYLTTVADDLHGIYEAVQDNALLSKFAGGLGNDWTPVRAMGAHIKGTNGKSQGVVPFLKVVNDTAVAVNQGGKRKGAVCAYLETWHKDIEEFLDLRKNTGDDRRRCHDMNTANWIPDLFVKRVLNDEQWTLFSPNDVPDLHDLTGKAFEEAYAGYEAKAARGEIKNVKTISAVNLWRKMLSLLFETGHPWFTFKDPCNLRSPQQHKGVVHSSNLCTEITLNTSPGKEIAVCNLGSVNLPQHIENGELNVAKLEATINTAMRMLDNVIEYNYYSVKTARDSNLRHRPVGMGLMGFQDALYKLKLPYESSEAVEFADRSMEQISYLAIKASTNLAEERGAYSTFKGSLWDQGILPIDSIKILRENRGEEYLDQDESQTLDWETLRERVMNVGMRNSNCMAIAPTATIANITGVSQSIEPTYQNLYVKSNLSGEFTVANPYLVEDLKALGLWDEVMANDLKYYDGSVQGIDRIPDDLKVLYKCAFEIDPRWLVEAGSRRQKWLDQAQSLNLYMAEPSGRKLDELYKFAWKKGLKTTYYLRSTSATHTEKSTITDHRLNAVGNGGKGSGGGTGAGGSVTGGSANGGGQTVNAASNGASVAEAPKARPTASATAPAPEGKPTAPMACAIDDPDCEACQ
;
A
#
# COMPACT_ATOMS: atom_id res chain seq x y z
N MET A 1 59.85 15.88 13.69
CA MET A 1 60.65 15.22 14.70
C MET A 1 60.05 13.86 14.88
N GLU A 2 60.60 13.03 14.25
CA GLU A 2 61.41 11.82 14.50
C GLU A 2 60.53 10.63 14.68
N HIS A 3 60.50 9.74 13.70
CA HIS A 3 61.41 8.59 13.42
C HIS A 3 61.33 7.54 14.54
N THR A 4 61.13 6.24 14.33
CA THR A 4 61.86 5.31 13.43
C THR A 4 61.23 3.91 13.50
N GLN A 5 61.00 3.22 12.38
CA GLN A 5 61.66 2.03 11.83
C GLN A 5 61.47 0.67 12.59
N VAL A 6 60.88 -0.32 11.96
CA VAL A 6 61.35 -1.38 11.03
C VAL A 6 62.07 -2.57 11.68
N SER A 7 61.65 -3.77 11.45
CA SER A 7 62.40 -4.95 10.99
C SER A 7 61.49 -6.20 10.94
N ASP A 8 61.24 -6.73 9.86
CA ASP A 8 61.81 -7.76 8.97
C ASP A 8 62.20 -9.13 9.57
N ARG A 9 61.77 -10.13 8.85
CA ARG A 9 62.29 -11.52 8.59
C ARG A 9 61.33 -12.64 9.04
N ALA A 10 61.16 -13.69 8.36
CA ALA A 10 61.38 -14.20 6.98
C ALA A 10 60.85 -15.65 6.96
N ASN A 11 60.32 -16.08 5.82
CA ASN A 11 60.32 -17.40 5.18
C ASN A 11 60.31 -18.70 5.98
N ALA A 12 59.31 -19.56 5.69
CA ALA A 12 59.53 -20.94 5.32
C ALA A 12 58.39 -21.45 4.41
N ARG A 13 58.80 -21.90 3.23
CA ARG A 13 57.99 -22.63 2.24
C ARG A 13 57.78 -24.07 2.70
N SER A 14 56.60 -24.68 2.38
CA SER A 14 56.47 -26.04 1.87
C SER A 14 55.13 -26.30 1.21
N GLU A 15 55.17 -26.48 -0.08
CA GLU A 15 54.50 -27.48 -0.95
C GLU A 15 53.01 -27.62 -0.95
N GLN A 16 52.43 -27.27 -2.12
CA GLN A 16 51.12 -27.68 -2.63
C GLN A 16 51.11 -29.17 -2.99
N PRO A 17 49.92 -29.76 -3.02
CA PRO A 17 49.47 -30.43 -4.26
C PRO A 17 48.16 -29.94 -4.81
N ALA A 18 48.07 -30.11 -6.10
CA ALA A 18 47.26 -29.71 -7.19
C ALA A 18 45.73 -29.64 -7.04
N ALA A 19 45.22 -28.74 -7.84
CA ALA A 19 43.86 -28.33 -8.18
C ALA A 19 42.87 -29.48 -8.41
N ALA A 20 41.68 -29.25 -7.88
CA ALA A 20 40.42 -29.70 -8.49
C ALA A 20 39.44 -28.50 -8.47
N ASP A 21 39.07 -28.09 -9.67
CA ASP A 21 38.10 -27.05 -9.92
C ASP A 21 36.82 -27.29 -9.17
N SER A 22 36.45 -26.43 -8.21
CA SER A 22 35.13 -26.34 -7.67
C SER A 22 34.60 -24.93 -7.93
N TYR A 23 33.89 -24.75 -9.04
CA TYR A 23 33.00 -23.65 -9.24
C TYR A 23 31.78 -23.86 -8.35
N GLY A 24 31.84 -23.36 -7.14
CA GLY A 24 30.71 -23.19 -6.23
C GLY A 24 30.85 -21.84 -5.55
N ALA A 25 30.30 -20.81 -6.17
CA ALA A 25 30.11 -19.55 -5.50
C ALA A 25 29.09 -19.80 -4.36
N SER A 26 29.58 -19.82 -3.12
CA SER A 26 28.70 -19.81 -1.94
C SER A 26 27.94 -18.49 -1.92
N ILE A 27 26.62 -18.58 -2.02
CA ILE A 27 25.74 -17.44 -1.77
C ILE A 27 25.76 -17.22 -0.25
N GLU A 28 26.56 -16.29 0.23
CA GLU A 28 26.51 -15.83 1.61
C GLU A 28 25.24 -14.99 1.80
N ALA A 29 24.45 -15.31 2.83
CA ALA A 29 23.32 -14.50 3.22
C ALA A 29 23.79 -13.11 3.68
N THR A 30 23.35 -12.07 2.99
CA THR A 30 23.76 -10.67 3.23
C THR A 30 23.02 -9.99 4.40
N ALA A 31 22.26 -10.75 5.23
CA ALA A 31 21.56 -10.23 6.39
C ALA A 31 22.35 -10.42 7.68
N PRO A 32 22.26 -9.53 8.66
CA PRO A 32 22.88 -9.69 9.97
C PRO A 32 22.20 -10.82 10.75
N GLY A 33 22.92 -11.89 11.03
CA GLY A 33 22.47 -13.01 11.87
C GLY A 33 22.92 -14.36 11.30
N SER A 34 23.00 -15.38 12.17
CA SER A 34 23.26 -16.77 11.77
C SER A 34 21.94 -17.51 11.61
N TYR A 35 21.74 -18.16 10.45
CA TYR A 35 20.57 -19.00 10.20
C TYR A 35 20.88 -20.47 10.45
N LYS A 36 19.95 -21.17 11.10
CA LYS A 36 20.05 -22.60 11.41
C LYS A 36 18.88 -23.36 10.82
N VAL A 37 19.08 -24.63 10.46
CA VAL A 37 18.03 -25.51 9.96
C VAL A 37 17.83 -26.66 10.95
N ILE A 38 16.59 -26.79 11.42
CA ILE A 38 16.13 -27.93 12.23
C ILE A 38 15.73 -29.04 11.26
N ARG A 39 16.46 -30.14 11.29
CA ARG A 39 16.18 -31.32 10.48
C ARG A 39 15.06 -32.15 11.12
N ARG A 40 14.36 -32.98 10.34
CA ARG A 40 13.28 -33.90 10.78
C ARG A 40 13.63 -34.80 11.97
N ASN A 41 14.92 -35.03 12.23
CA ASN A 41 15.41 -35.80 13.37
C ASN A 41 15.82 -34.92 14.57
N GLY A 42 15.39 -33.65 14.60
CA GLY A 42 15.70 -32.70 15.66
C GLY A 42 17.14 -32.11 15.61
N LYS A 43 18.02 -32.59 14.71
CA LYS A 43 19.38 -32.10 14.62
C LYS A 43 19.42 -30.72 13.95
N VAL A 44 20.04 -29.74 14.64
CA VAL A 44 20.25 -28.40 14.12
C VAL A 44 21.55 -28.34 13.31
N THR A 45 21.48 -27.75 12.13
CA THR A 45 22.64 -27.55 11.23
C THR A 45 22.64 -26.12 10.67
N PRO A 46 23.77 -25.55 10.30
CA PRO A 46 23.79 -24.26 9.61
C PRO A 46 22.94 -24.29 8.34
N PHE A 47 22.33 -23.15 8.02
CA PHE A 47 21.60 -22.97 6.77
C PHE A 47 22.56 -23.02 5.57
N ASP A 48 22.18 -23.74 4.51
CA ASP A 48 23.00 -23.96 3.33
C ASP A 48 22.12 -23.89 2.08
N ALA A 49 22.18 -22.76 1.39
CA ALA A 49 21.38 -22.46 0.21
C ALA A 49 21.69 -23.40 -0.98
N SER A 50 22.88 -24.01 -1.05
CA SER A 50 23.26 -24.92 -2.13
C SER A 50 22.40 -26.21 -2.14
N LYS A 51 21.83 -26.57 -0.99
CA LYS A 51 20.91 -27.71 -0.87
C LYS A 51 19.55 -27.43 -1.48
N ILE A 52 19.11 -26.17 -1.43
CA ILE A 52 17.88 -25.71 -2.09
C ILE A 52 18.10 -25.76 -3.60
N GLU A 53 19.20 -25.19 -4.08
CA GLU A 53 19.59 -25.20 -5.49
C GLU A 53 19.62 -26.63 -6.08
N LEU A 54 20.21 -27.58 -5.35
CA LEU A 54 20.25 -28.97 -5.74
C LEU A 54 18.85 -29.62 -5.79
N ALA A 55 18.01 -29.32 -4.83
CA ALA A 55 16.65 -29.88 -4.77
C ALA A 55 15.77 -29.35 -5.90
N VAL A 56 15.83 -28.05 -6.19
CA VAL A 56 15.11 -27.40 -7.30
C VAL A 56 15.63 -27.91 -8.64
N THR A 57 16.95 -28.02 -8.82
CA THR A 57 17.55 -28.58 -10.04
C THR A 57 17.06 -30.01 -10.31
N LYS A 58 16.93 -30.86 -9.29
CA LYS A 58 16.42 -32.21 -9.44
C LYS A 58 14.96 -32.20 -9.92
N ALA A 59 14.14 -31.34 -9.40
CA ALA A 59 12.74 -31.20 -9.83
C ALA A 59 12.63 -30.76 -11.30
N PHE A 60 13.52 -29.86 -11.77
CA PHE A 60 13.62 -29.50 -13.19
C PHE A 60 14.05 -30.67 -14.07
N ILE A 61 15.04 -31.46 -13.62
CA ILE A 61 15.51 -32.63 -14.37
C ILE A 61 14.40 -33.67 -14.50
N ASP A 62 13.58 -33.85 -13.49
CA ASP A 62 12.46 -34.80 -13.51
C ASP A 62 11.38 -34.41 -14.54
N VAL A 63 11.16 -33.12 -14.72
CA VAL A 63 10.14 -32.58 -15.65
C VAL A 63 10.66 -32.40 -17.08
N GLU A 64 11.89 -31.87 -17.27
CA GLU A 64 12.46 -31.48 -18.56
C GLU A 64 13.53 -32.49 -19.09
N GLY A 65 13.85 -33.53 -18.30
CA GLY A 65 14.83 -34.56 -18.65
C GLY A 65 16.28 -34.14 -18.39
N GLN A 66 17.22 -35.10 -18.51
CA GLN A 66 18.65 -34.87 -18.20
C GLN A 66 19.34 -33.78 -19.04
N GLN A 67 18.83 -33.48 -20.24
CA GLN A 67 19.35 -32.39 -21.07
C GLN A 67 18.97 -31.00 -20.51
N GLY A 68 17.92 -30.90 -19.69
CA GLY A 68 17.50 -29.68 -19.02
C GLY A 68 18.58 -29.12 -18.07
N ALA A 69 19.32 -29.94 -17.38
CA ALA A 69 20.38 -29.51 -16.45
C ALA A 69 21.52 -28.74 -17.15
N ALA A 70 21.71 -28.92 -18.45
CA ALA A 70 22.72 -28.21 -19.23
C ALA A 70 22.23 -26.84 -19.77
N SER A 71 20.94 -26.54 -19.65
CA SER A 71 20.34 -25.30 -20.14
C SER A 71 20.72 -24.09 -19.28
N SER A 72 21.22 -23.02 -19.89
CA SER A 72 21.50 -21.74 -19.21
C SER A 72 20.24 -21.14 -18.58
N ARG A 73 19.10 -21.25 -19.28
CA ARG A 73 17.78 -20.83 -18.79
C ARG A 73 17.44 -21.51 -17.46
N ILE A 74 17.55 -22.83 -17.39
CA ILE A 74 17.22 -23.57 -16.17
C ILE A 74 18.15 -23.20 -15.02
N ARG A 75 19.43 -23.04 -15.26
CA ARG A 75 20.40 -22.63 -14.23
C ARG A 75 20.09 -21.23 -13.68
N GLU A 76 19.73 -20.28 -14.55
CA GLU A 76 19.31 -18.93 -14.14
C GLU A 76 18.00 -18.97 -13.34
N THR A 77 17.01 -19.74 -13.78
CA THR A 77 15.73 -19.93 -13.08
C THR A 77 15.95 -20.58 -11.70
N VAL A 78 16.75 -21.63 -11.61
CA VAL A 78 17.08 -22.30 -10.34
C VAL A 78 17.77 -21.36 -9.38
N LYS A 79 18.73 -20.56 -9.88
CA LYS A 79 19.41 -19.55 -9.08
C LYS A 79 18.42 -18.50 -8.56
N HIS A 80 17.55 -17.99 -9.42
CA HIS A 80 16.53 -17.01 -9.05
C HIS A 80 15.55 -17.55 -7.99
N ILE A 81 15.06 -18.79 -8.17
CA ILE A 81 14.21 -19.46 -7.18
C ILE A 81 14.93 -19.65 -5.85
N THR A 82 16.20 -20.07 -5.87
CA THR A 82 17.01 -20.22 -4.66
C THR A 82 17.17 -18.88 -3.94
N GLU A 83 17.43 -17.80 -4.67
CA GLU A 83 17.51 -16.45 -4.11
C GLU A 83 16.18 -16.01 -3.49
N GLN A 84 15.04 -16.30 -4.12
CA GLN A 84 13.70 -16.02 -3.56
C GLN A 84 13.44 -16.79 -2.26
N VAL A 85 13.82 -18.07 -2.19
CA VAL A 85 13.66 -18.88 -0.97
C VAL A 85 14.55 -18.33 0.15
N VAL A 86 15.82 -17.98 -0.13
CA VAL A 86 16.72 -17.36 0.84
C VAL A 86 16.16 -16.03 1.34
N GLN A 87 15.63 -15.21 0.43
CA GLN A 87 14.96 -13.95 0.80
C GLN A 87 13.72 -14.19 1.66
N GLY A 88 12.89 -15.21 1.33
CA GLY A 88 11.73 -15.59 2.13
C GLY A 88 12.12 -15.94 3.57
N VAL A 89 13.11 -16.82 3.74
CA VAL A 89 13.67 -17.19 5.05
C VAL A 89 14.25 -15.99 5.78
N THR A 90 14.99 -15.13 5.08
CA THR A 90 15.62 -13.93 5.67
C THR A 90 14.58 -12.91 6.12
N ARG A 91 13.51 -12.73 5.35
CA ARG A 91 12.40 -11.83 5.71
C ARG A 91 11.58 -12.34 6.88
N SER A 92 11.37 -13.66 6.98
CA SER A 92 10.67 -14.26 8.12
C SER A 92 11.49 -14.22 9.42
N LEU A 93 12.81 -14.13 9.32
CA LEU A 93 13.76 -14.13 10.44
C LEU A 93 14.81 -13.01 10.27
N PRO A 94 14.45 -11.74 10.30
CA PRO A 94 15.38 -10.63 9.97
C PRO A 94 16.57 -10.51 10.92
N GLY A 95 16.47 -11.06 12.14
CA GLY A 95 17.56 -11.12 13.13
C GLY A 95 18.41 -12.38 13.09
N GLY A 96 18.16 -13.32 12.15
CA GLY A 96 18.67 -14.68 12.19
C GLY A 96 17.78 -15.59 13.06
N GLY A 97 18.06 -16.89 13.11
CA GLY A 97 17.28 -17.84 13.88
C GLY A 97 17.23 -19.23 13.28
N ALA A 98 16.36 -20.10 13.81
CA ALA A 98 16.20 -21.47 13.34
C ALA A 98 14.90 -21.63 12.54
N VAL A 99 14.98 -22.31 11.40
CA VAL A 99 13.86 -22.65 10.53
C VAL A 99 13.78 -24.15 10.34
N HIS A 100 12.58 -24.73 10.35
CA HIS A 100 12.42 -26.17 10.10
C HIS A 100 12.60 -26.50 8.62
N ILE A 101 13.11 -27.68 8.32
CA ILE A 101 13.36 -28.13 6.93
C ILE A 101 12.06 -28.19 6.11
N GLU A 102 10.91 -28.45 6.74
CA GLU A 102 9.62 -28.45 6.06
C GLU A 102 9.23 -27.04 5.61
N ASP A 103 9.45 -26.04 6.44
CA ASP A 103 9.17 -24.62 6.09
C ASP A 103 10.01 -24.17 4.90
N ILE A 104 11.30 -24.59 4.85
CA ILE A 104 12.14 -24.33 3.68
C ILE A 104 11.57 -24.98 2.43
N GLN A 105 11.01 -26.20 2.55
CA GLN A 105 10.37 -26.88 1.43
C GLN A 105 9.10 -26.18 0.94
N ASP A 106 8.32 -25.62 1.86
CA ASP A 106 7.14 -24.84 1.53
C ASP A 106 7.53 -23.52 0.82
N TYR A 107 8.60 -22.85 1.26
CA TYR A 107 9.18 -21.71 0.52
C TYR A 107 9.67 -22.08 -0.89
N VAL A 108 10.22 -23.27 -1.08
CA VAL A 108 10.64 -23.76 -2.41
C VAL A 108 9.44 -23.97 -3.32
N GLU A 109 8.39 -24.62 -2.82
CA GLU A 109 7.13 -24.82 -3.55
C GLU A 109 6.52 -23.48 -3.97
N LEU A 110 6.40 -22.55 -3.03
CA LEU A 110 5.87 -21.20 -3.26
C LEU A 110 6.70 -20.42 -4.28
N ALA A 111 8.04 -20.49 -4.21
CA ALA A 111 8.92 -19.81 -5.16
C ALA A 111 8.84 -20.40 -6.57
N LEU A 112 8.71 -21.73 -6.70
CA LEU A 112 8.47 -22.42 -7.97
C LEU A 112 7.12 -21.99 -8.58
N MET A 113 6.07 -21.92 -7.78
CA MET A 113 4.76 -21.44 -8.22
C MET A 113 4.80 -19.99 -8.71
N ARG A 114 5.42 -19.10 -7.94
CA ARG A 114 5.58 -17.67 -8.30
C ARG A 114 6.40 -17.45 -9.57
N SER A 115 7.36 -18.31 -9.83
CA SER A 115 8.18 -18.25 -11.05
C SER A 115 7.47 -18.82 -12.28
N GLY A 116 6.20 -19.25 -12.17
CA GLY A 116 5.42 -19.83 -13.26
C GLY A 116 5.81 -21.29 -13.60
N GLU A 117 6.68 -21.89 -12.80
CA GLU A 117 7.20 -23.26 -13.04
C GLU A 117 6.28 -24.33 -12.39
N HIS A 118 4.97 -24.25 -12.65
CA HIS A 118 3.94 -25.08 -12.02
C HIS A 118 4.13 -26.60 -12.19
N LYS A 119 4.68 -27.05 -13.34
CA LYS A 119 4.98 -28.46 -13.56
C LYS A 119 6.11 -28.95 -12.65
N VAL A 120 7.11 -28.10 -12.47
CA VAL A 120 8.26 -28.36 -11.59
C VAL A 120 7.83 -28.33 -10.13
N ALA A 121 6.99 -27.37 -9.75
CA ALA A 121 6.39 -27.29 -8.42
C ALA A 121 5.62 -28.58 -8.09
N ARG A 122 4.75 -29.04 -9.01
CA ARG A 122 3.99 -30.28 -8.85
C ARG A 122 4.90 -31.52 -8.73
N SER A 123 5.93 -31.64 -9.59
CA SER A 123 6.90 -32.74 -9.49
C SER A 123 7.64 -32.72 -8.14
N TYR A 124 8.01 -31.52 -7.67
CA TYR A 124 8.65 -31.32 -6.38
C TYR A 124 7.75 -31.78 -5.21
N VAL A 125 6.46 -31.45 -5.21
CA VAL A 125 5.48 -31.86 -4.19
C VAL A 125 5.26 -33.38 -4.23
N LEU A 126 5.01 -33.96 -5.40
CA LEU A 126 4.82 -35.41 -5.55
C LEU A 126 6.06 -36.20 -5.09
N TYR A 127 7.25 -35.76 -5.45
CA TYR A 127 8.52 -36.34 -4.97
C TYR A 127 8.65 -36.27 -3.44
N ARG A 128 8.24 -35.14 -2.85
CA ARG A 128 8.21 -34.94 -1.39
C ARG A 128 7.26 -35.93 -0.71
N GLU A 129 6.03 -36.08 -1.25
CA GLU A 129 5.01 -37.03 -0.75
C GLU A 129 5.46 -38.49 -0.90
N GLU A 130 5.97 -38.86 -2.07
CA GLU A 130 6.47 -40.23 -2.32
C GLU A 130 7.59 -40.58 -1.36
N ARG A 131 8.53 -39.69 -1.11
CA ARG A 131 9.59 -39.84 -0.10
C ARG A 131 9.06 -39.89 1.33
N ALA A 132 7.96 -39.20 1.62
CA ALA A 132 7.29 -39.29 2.92
C ALA A 132 6.65 -40.67 3.11
N HIS A 133 5.96 -41.19 2.09
CA HIS A 133 5.37 -42.52 2.07
C HIS A 133 6.42 -43.64 2.15
N GLU A 134 7.53 -43.54 1.39
CA GLU A 134 8.63 -44.51 1.48
C GLU A 134 9.25 -44.58 2.89
N ARG A 135 9.36 -43.42 3.56
CA ARG A 135 9.89 -43.35 4.94
C ARG A 135 8.90 -43.96 5.92
N ALA A 136 7.60 -43.69 5.78
CA ALA A 136 6.54 -44.26 6.60
C ALA A 136 6.48 -45.80 6.44
N ALA A 137 6.58 -46.30 5.21
CA ALA A 137 6.65 -47.73 4.91
C ALA A 137 7.89 -48.38 5.55
N LYS A 138 9.08 -47.77 5.43
CA LYS A 138 10.32 -48.26 6.05
C LYS A 138 10.32 -48.22 7.58
N LEU A 139 9.56 -47.31 8.20
CA LEU A 139 9.31 -47.29 9.64
C LEU A 139 8.35 -48.40 10.06
N ALA A 140 7.30 -48.63 9.27
CA ALA A 140 6.35 -49.73 9.49
C ALA A 140 7.01 -51.12 9.32
N GLU A 141 7.92 -51.30 8.33
CA GLU A 141 8.70 -52.53 8.16
C GLU A 141 9.65 -52.84 9.32
N LYS A 142 10.09 -51.81 10.04
CA LYS A 142 10.97 -51.96 11.19
C LYS A 142 10.26 -52.24 12.51
N GLY A 143 8.92 -52.49 12.45
CA GLY A 143 8.13 -52.82 13.65
C GLY A 143 8.11 -51.74 14.73
N VAL A 144 8.50 -50.49 14.33
CA VAL A 144 8.28 -49.31 15.17
C VAL A 144 6.88 -48.85 14.84
N GLU A 145 5.88 -49.21 15.66
CA GLU A 145 4.62 -48.48 15.73
C GLU A 145 5.02 -46.98 15.69
N ALA A 146 4.21 -46.15 14.99
CA ALA A 146 4.38 -44.73 15.01
C ALA A 146 4.36 -44.32 16.50
N GLY A 147 5.53 -44.38 17.11
CA GLY A 147 5.72 -44.13 18.52
C GLY A 147 5.29 -42.68 18.73
N GLU A 148 4.58 -42.46 19.82
CA GLU A 148 4.48 -41.17 20.47
C GLU A 148 5.78 -40.41 20.22
N PRO A 149 5.74 -39.10 19.83
CA PRO A 149 6.90 -38.31 19.61
C PRO A 149 7.85 -38.55 20.78
N ALA A 150 9.10 -39.01 20.47
CA ALA A 150 10.10 -39.37 21.48
C ALA A 150 9.95 -38.42 22.65
N GLN A 151 9.79 -38.99 23.89
CA GLN A 151 9.65 -38.20 25.10
C GLN A 151 10.54 -37.00 24.97
N ALA A 152 9.92 -35.80 24.88
CA ALA A 152 10.63 -34.59 24.51
C ALA A 152 11.81 -34.45 25.46
N ALA A 153 13.02 -34.58 24.93
CA ALA A 153 14.25 -34.30 25.65
C ALA A 153 14.05 -32.97 26.39
N ASP A 154 14.57 -32.84 27.62
CA ASP A 154 14.49 -31.62 28.39
C ASP A 154 15.07 -30.47 27.55
N ILE A 155 14.16 -29.68 26.93
CA ILE A 155 14.54 -28.52 26.13
C ILE A 155 14.93 -27.42 27.12
N ASN A 156 16.12 -26.91 27.00
CA ASN A 156 16.57 -25.75 27.76
C ASN A 156 16.49 -24.49 26.88
N VAL A 157 16.04 -23.39 27.47
CA VAL A 157 15.93 -22.07 26.86
C VAL A 157 17.09 -21.20 27.34
N ALA A 158 17.79 -20.56 26.40
CA ALA A 158 18.86 -19.60 26.66
C ALA A 158 18.28 -18.19 26.81
N PHE A 159 18.50 -17.56 27.95
CA PHE A 159 18.05 -16.21 28.28
C PHE A 159 19.13 -15.16 27.97
N LYS A 160 18.71 -13.92 27.79
CA LYS A 160 19.62 -12.77 27.50
C LYS A 160 20.56 -12.45 28.66
N ASP A 161 20.22 -12.87 29.90
CA ASP A 161 21.09 -12.76 31.07
C ASP A 161 22.24 -13.77 31.08
N GLY A 162 22.36 -14.62 30.06
CA GLY A 162 23.35 -15.68 29.92
C GLY A 162 22.99 -16.95 30.69
N THR A 163 21.84 -17.01 31.35
CA THR A 163 21.36 -18.22 32.05
C THR A 163 20.67 -19.17 31.08
N THR A 164 20.68 -20.45 31.37
CA THR A 164 19.93 -21.48 30.65
C THR A 164 18.99 -22.15 31.65
N ARG A 165 17.69 -22.22 31.31
CA ARG A 165 16.65 -22.79 32.16
C ARG A 165 15.81 -23.80 31.40
N PRO A 166 15.24 -24.84 32.04
CA PRO A 166 14.30 -25.75 31.38
C PRO A 166 13.10 -24.99 30.82
N LEU A 167 12.60 -25.45 29.66
CA LEU A 167 11.39 -24.91 29.03
C LEU A 167 10.19 -25.03 30.00
N ASP A 168 9.60 -23.90 30.36
CA ASP A 168 8.34 -23.83 31.11
C ASP A 168 7.15 -24.20 30.20
N ARG A 169 6.83 -25.50 30.16
CA ARG A 169 5.73 -26.04 29.37
C ARG A 169 4.35 -25.62 29.86
N ASP A 170 4.22 -25.40 31.19
CA ASP A 170 2.95 -24.97 31.79
C ASP A 170 2.63 -23.53 31.38
N ARG A 171 3.63 -22.64 31.38
CA ARG A 171 3.46 -21.29 30.82
C ARG A 171 3.14 -21.33 29.34
N LEU A 172 3.90 -22.11 28.57
CA LEU A 172 3.68 -22.26 27.13
C LEU A 172 2.25 -22.71 26.81
N GLY A 173 1.76 -23.74 27.54
CA GLY A 173 0.37 -24.23 27.41
C GLY A 173 -0.64 -23.12 27.74
N ARG A 174 -0.50 -22.42 28.88
CA ARG A 174 -1.41 -21.32 29.26
C ARG A 174 -1.47 -20.21 28.20
N VAL A 175 -0.34 -19.80 27.64
CA VAL A 175 -0.27 -18.76 26.62
C VAL A 175 -1.00 -19.19 25.34
N ILE A 176 -0.82 -20.45 24.93
CA ILE A 176 -1.48 -20.99 23.73
C ILE A 176 -2.99 -21.15 23.99
N ASP A 177 -3.39 -21.67 25.14
CA ASP A 177 -4.80 -21.84 25.51
C ASP A 177 -5.52 -20.46 25.53
N GLU A 178 -4.90 -19.45 26.13
CA GLU A 178 -5.40 -18.07 26.14
C GLU A 178 -5.50 -17.49 24.72
N ALA A 179 -4.49 -17.75 23.89
CA ALA A 179 -4.49 -17.27 22.49
C ALA A 179 -5.61 -17.90 21.66
N CYS A 180 -5.95 -19.17 21.91
CA CYS A 180 -7.02 -19.88 21.21
C CYS A 180 -8.42 -19.65 21.81
N ALA A 181 -8.51 -19.10 23.01
CA ALA A 181 -9.78 -18.95 23.73
C ALA A 181 -10.82 -18.12 22.96
N GLY A 182 -12.02 -18.68 22.79
CA GLY A 182 -13.15 -18.02 22.11
C GLY A 182 -12.98 -17.83 20.60
N ILE A 183 -12.10 -18.57 19.97
CA ILE A 183 -11.92 -18.58 18.51
C ILE A 183 -12.35 -19.94 17.97
N ASP A 184 -13.29 -19.94 17.01
CA ASP A 184 -13.81 -21.16 16.41
C ASP A 184 -12.81 -21.76 15.40
N GLY A 185 -12.78 -23.09 15.31
CA GLY A 185 -11.99 -23.83 14.31
C GLY A 185 -10.50 -23.96 14.63
N VAL A 186 -10.04 -23.48 15.81
CA VAL A 186 -8.63 -23.56 16.21
C VAL A 186 -8.43 -24.58 17.35
N ALA A 187 -7.25 -25.20 17.39
CA ALA A 187 -6.89 -26.23 18.39
C ALA A 187 -5.55 -25.91 19.05
N ALA A 188 -5.58 -25.58 20.36
CA ALA A 188 -4.40 -25.25 21.14
C ALA A 188 -3.37 -26.39 21.19
N GLU A 189 -3.81 -27.66 21.30
CA GLU A 189 -2.95 -28.83 21.29
C GLU A 189 -2.09 -28.93 20.00
N GLN A 190 -2.65 -28.56 18.85
CA GLN A 190 -1.93 -28.59 17.60
C GLN A 190 -0.86 -27.49 17.51
N VAL A 191 -1.17 -26.29 17.99
CA VAL A 191 -0.19 -25.19 18.06
C VAL A 191 0.96 -25.57 19.01
N LEU A 192 0.66 -26.15 20.18
CA LEU A 192 1.66 -26.63 21.14
C LEU A 192 2.56 -27.70 20.50
N LYS A 193 1.96 -28.69 19.84
CA LYS A 193 2.69 -29.77 19.16
C LYS A 193 3.62 -29.24 18.08
N ASP A 194 3.16 -28.32 17.25
CA ASP A 194 3.97 -27.72 16.19
C ASP A 194 5.07 -26.81 16.78
N THR A 195 4.80 -26.09 17.85
CA THR A 195 5.81 -25.29 18.57
C THR A 195 6.92 -26.17 19.16
N LEU A 196 6.56 -27.25 19.87
CA LEU A 196 7.54 -28.20 20.42
C LEU A 196 8.34 -28.91 19.34
N LYS A 197 7.76 -29.16 18.17
CA LYS A 197 8.47 -29.70 17.01
C LYS A 197 9.53 -28.72 16.46
N ASN A 198 9.27 -27.43 16.55
CA ASN A 198 10.17 -26.36 16.10
C ASN A 198 11.14 -25.87 17.19
N ALA A 199 10.99 -26.32 18.43
CA ALA A 199 11.90 -26.02 19.53
C ALA A 199 13.08 -27.02 19.56
N PHE A 200 14.23 -26.56 20.06
CA PHE A 200 15.44 -27.36 20.21
C PHE A 200 16.19 -26.96 21.49
N ASP A 201 17.02 -27.85 22.00
CA ASP A 201 17.81 -27.57 23.20
C ASP A 201 18.78 -26.40 22.99
N GLY A 202 18.75 -25.42 23.92
CA GLY A 202 19.50 -24.18 23.79
C GLY A 202 18.84 -23.12 22.89
N ILE A 203 17.54 -23.28 22.53
CA ILE A 203 16.76 -22.24 21.84
C ILE A 203 16.75 -20.94 22.64
N SER A 204 16.95 -19.79 22.01
CA SER A 204 16.80 -18.52 22.71
C SER A 204 15.33 -18.19 22.96
N GLU A 205 15.08 -17.37 23.97
CA GLU A 205 13.73 -16.90 24.32
C GLU A 205 13.02 -16.18 23.14
N ASP A 206 13.76 -15.36 22.37
CA ASP A 206 13.24 -14.69 21.19
C ASP A 206 12.91 -15.67 20.03
N GLU A 207 13.76 -16.70 19.83
CA GLU A 207 13.50 -17.78 18.86
C GLU A 207 12.28 -18.60 19.25
N LEU A 208 12.09 -18.91 20.54
CA LEU A 208 10.92 -19.64 21.05
C LEU A 208 9.63 -18.86 20.82
N SER A 209 9.60 -17.56 21.18
CA SER A 209 8.46 -16.69 20.94
C SER A 209 8.12 -16.58 19.44
N THR A 210 9.16 -16.55 18.59
CA THR A 210 8.98 -16.55 17.14
C THR A 210 8.43 -17.89 16.63
N ALA A 211 8.90 -19.03 17.16
CA ALA A 211 8.42 -20.35 16.81
C ALA A 211 6.92 -20.53 17.17
N LEU A 212 6.47 -19.95 18.29
CA LEU A 212 5.06 -19.91 18.68
C LEU A 212 4.19 -19.24 17.62
N VAL A 213 4.56 -18.03 17.21
CA VAL A 213 3.82 -17.27 16.20
C VAL A 213 3.80 -18.00 14.86
N LEU A 214 4.96 -18.55 14.43
CA LEU A 214 5.07 -19.31 13.18
C LEU A 214 4.20 -20.56 13.19
N SER A 215 4.10 -21.29 14.31
CA SER A 215 3.28 -22.49 14.43
C SER A 215 1.79 -22.22 14.20
N ALA A 216 1.29 -21.06 14.64
CA ALA A 216 -0.08 -20.62 14.34
C ALA A 216 -0.21 -20.21 12.86
N ARG A 217 0.78 -19.45 12.34
CA ARG A 217 0.74 -18.94 10.95
C ARG A 217 0.71 -20.04 9.90
N GLN A 218 1.41 -21.15 10.10
CA GLN A 218 1.41 -22.31 9.19
C GLN A 218 0.03 -22.92 8.96
N ARG A 219 -0.91 -22.70 9.89
CA ARG A 219 -2.27 -23.21 9.82
C ARG A 219 -3.29 -22.25 9.21
N LEU A 220 -2.87 -21.04 8.90
CA LEU A 220 -3.73 -19.95 8.45
C LEU A 220 -4.43 -20.28 7.11
N GLU A 221 -3.79 -21.04 6.24
CA GLU A 221 -4.37 -21.44 4.95
C GLU A 221 -5.50 -22.47 5.09
N ALA A 222 -5.38 -23.38 6.05
CA ALA A 222 -6.43 -24.36 6.33
C ALA A 222 -7.58 -23.73 7.15
N GLU A 223 -7.23 -22.88 8.12
CA GLU A 223 -8.19 -22.19 8.99
C GLU A 223 -7.72 -20.74 9.24
N PRO A 224 -8.33 -19.76 8.54
CA PRO A 224 -7.92 -18.33 8.64
C PRO A 224 -7.97 -17.75 10.06
N ASN A 225 -8.80 -18.29 10.95
CA ASN A 225 -8.90 -17.88 12.34
C ASN A 225 -7.58 -18.03 13.13
N TYR A 226 -6.64 -18.86 12.66
CA TYR A 226 -5.28 -18.88 13.24
C TYR A 226 -4.53 -17.56 13.06
N GLY A 227 -5.00 -16.66 12.21
CA GLY A 227 -4.50 -15.29 12.13
C GLY A 227 -4.71 -14.49 13.43
N MET A 228 -5.84 -14.69 14.11
CA MET A 228 -6.09 -14.09 15.42
C MET A 228 -5.24 -14.75 16.51
N VAL A 229 -5.06 -16.09 16.45
CA VAL A 229 -4.17 -16.82 17.37
C VAL A 229 -2.73 -16.30 17.23
N ALA A 230 -2.23 -16.16 16.02
CA ALA A 230 -0.89 -15.63 15.75
C ALA A 230 -0.73 -14.19 16.27
N ALA A 231 -1.76 -13.36 16.16
CA ALA A 231 -1.76 -12.00 16.73
C ALA A 231 -1.65 -12.03 18.25
N ARG A 232 -2.41 -12.87 18.93
CA ARG A 232 -2.40 -13.00 20.38
C ARG A 232 -1.06 -13.56 20.92
N LEU A 233 -0.43 -14.48 20.17
CA LEU A 233 0.92 -14.97 20.46
C LEU A 233 2.00 -13.89 20.25
N LEU A 234 1.86 -13.06 19.21
CA LEU A 234 2.72 -11.88 19.01
C LEU A 234 2.51 -10.85 20.13
N MET A 235 1.29 -10.71 20.65
CA MET A 235 0.99 -9.84 21.79
C MET A 235 1.69 -10.30 23.06
N ASP A 236 1.78 -11.62 23.32
CA ASP A 236 2.55 -12.15 24.45
C ASP A 236 4.03 -11.77 24.33
N LYS A 237 4.62 -11.92 23.13
CA LYS A 237 6.00 -11.47 22.85
C LYS A 237 6.18 -9.98 23.12
N LEU A 238 5.26 -9.14 22.63
CA LEU A 238 5.31 -7.69 22.84
C LEU A 238 5.17 -7.30 24.31
N ARG A 239 4.26 -7.94 25.05
CA ARG A 239 4.09 -7.73 26.51
C ARG A 239 5.39 -8.05 27.25
N HIS A 240 5.99 -9.20 26.95
CA HIS A 240 7.28 -9.58 27.56
C HIS A 240 8.38 -8.56 27.27
N GLU A 241 8.51 -8.12 26.01
CA GLU A 241 9.50 -7.10 25.60
C GLU A 241 9.29 -5.78 26.36
N ALA A 242 8.04 -5.30 26.43
CA ALA A 242 7.69 -4.03 27.04
C ALA A 242 7.87 -4.04 28.58
N LEU A 243 7.35 -5.06 29.25
CA LEU A 243 7.43 -5.17 30.72
C LEU A 243 8.90 -5.35 31.17
N THR A 244 9.66 -6.21 30.49
CA THR A 244 11.10 -6.40 30.79
C THR A 244 11.90 -5.12 30.60
N PHE A 245 11.58 -4.31 29.58
CA PHE A 245 12.23 -3.00 29.38
C PHE A 245 11.92 -2.02 30.53
N LEU A 246 10.66 -1.95 30.98
CA LEU A 246 10.26 -1.07 32.07
C LEU A 246 10.80 -1.51 33.42
N ALA A 247 11.03 -2.81 33.61
CA ALA A 247 11.65 -3.40 34.78
C ALA A 247 13.20 -3.39 34.76
N ASP A 248 13.81 -2.47 34.00
CA ASP A 248 15.28 -2.31 33.89
C ASP A 248 16.02 -3.62 33.46
N GLY A 249 15.36 -4.44 32.65
CA GLY A 249 15.89 -5.69 32.11
C GLY A 249 15.64 -6.92 32.99
N GLN A 250 14.92 -6.79 34.09
CA GLN A 250 14.42 -7.95 34.82
C GLN A 250 13.34 -8.64 33.97
N VAL A 251 13.47 -9.95 33.80
CA VAL A 251 12.56 -10.74 32.97
C VAL A 251 11.14 -10.75 33.57
N GLU A 252 10.21 -10.14 32.87
CA GLU A 252 8.80 -10.11 33.29
C GLU A 252 7.88 -10.63 32.19
N TYR A 253 6.81 -11.29 32.58
CA TYR A 253 5.75 -11.83 31.76
C TYR A 253 4.39 -11.47 32.31
N ALA A 254 3.41 -11.28 31.44
CA ALA A 254 2.02 -11.14 31.80
C ALA A 254 1.13 -11.81 30.77
N THR A 255 0.17 -12.60 31.22
CA THR A 255 -0.94 -13.08 30.40
C THR A 255 -1.91 -11.94 30.11
N HIS A 256 -2.84 -12.14 29.17
CA HIS A 256 -3.89 -11.15 28.92
C HIS A 256 -4.75 -10.88 30.17
N ALA A 257 -5.07 -11.93 30.91
CA ALA A 257 -5.85 -11.80 32.17
C ALA A 257 -5.13 -10.94 33.21
N GLU A 258 -3.80 -11.11 33.37
CA GLU A 258 -2.99 -10.30 34.26
C GLU A 258 -2.87 -8.85 33.80
N MET A 259 -2.79 -8.60 32.48
CA MET A 259 -2.76 -7.24 31.91
C MET A 259 -4.02 -6.44 32.20
N ARG A 260 -5.19 -7.05 32.37
CA ARG A 260 -6.43 -6.33 32.78
C ARG A 260 -6.23 -5.52 34.07
N THR A 261 -5.40 -6.02 34.99
CA THR A 261 -5.08 -5.34 36.23
C THR A 261 -3.77 -4.56 36.22
N ALA A 262 -2.83 -4.95 35.34
CA ALA A 262 -1.52 -4.32 35.22
C ALA A 262 -1.49 -3.06 34.36
N TYR A 263 -2.43 -2.90 33.42
CA TYR A 263 -2.43 -1.76 32.49
C TYR A 263 -2.36 -0.39 33.16
N PRO A 264 -3.07 -0.08 34.28
CA PRO A 264 -2.98 1.25 34.89
C PRO A 264 -1.56 1.59 35.35
N SER A 265 -0.88 0.67 36.07
CA SER A 265 0.49 0.90 36.52
C SER A 265 1.49 0.91 35.36
N TYR A 266 1.36 -0.04 34.44
CA TYR A 266 2.17 -0.09 33.20
C TYR A 266 2.09 1.23 32.43
N PHE A 267 0.90 1.80 32.23
CA PHE A 267 0.70 3.03 31.47
C PHE A 267 1.45 4.22 32.07
N LYS A 268 1.41 4.35 33.37
CA LYS A 268 2.13 5.39 34.11
C LYS A 268 3.65 5.27 33.92
N ASP A 269 4.17 4.05 34.08
CA ASP A 269 5.60 3.76 33.89
C ASP A 269 6.02 3.97 32.44
N PHE A 270 5.17 3.60 31.45
CA PHE A 270 5.38 3.84 30.02
C PHE A 270 5.56 5.35 29.71
N ILE A 271 4.63 6.20 30.18
CA ILE A 271 4.71 7.64 29.94
C ILE A 271 5.97 8.21 30.60
N ALA A 272 6.24 7.89 31.86
CA ALA A 272 7.42 8.36 32.60
C ALA A 272 8.73 7.94 31.90
N ARG A 273 8.83 6.70 31.46
CA ARG A 273 10.00 6.17 30.76
C ARG A 273 10.18 6.81 29.38
N GLY A 274 9.08 7.01 28.65
CA GLY A 274 9.09 7.67 27.34
C GLY A 274 9.55 9.13 27.41
N VAL A 275 9.12 9.87 28.43
CA VAL A 275 9.60 11.25 28.71
C VAL A 275 11.06 11.24 29.15
N HIS A 276 11.48 10.32 30.00
CA HIS A 276 12.88 10.19 30.42
C HIS A 276 13.85 9.96 29.25
N HIS A 277 13.44 9.17 28.24
CA HIS A 277 14.23 8.91 27.03
C HIS A 277 14.07 9.98 25.94
N GLU A 278 13.42 11.11 26.21
CA GLU A 278 13.16 12.18 25.26
C GLU A 278 12.42 11.69 23.98
N LEU A 279 11.55 10.71 24.13
CA LEU A 279 10.71 10.16 23.06
C LEU A 279 9.29 10.74 23.10
N LEU A 280 8.79 11.02 24.30
CA LEU A 280 7.46 11.60 24.53
C LEU A 280 7.54 13.03 25.05
N ALA A 281 6.49 13.80 24.77
CA ALA A 281 6.36 15.18 25.22
C ALA A 281 6.21 15.26 26.76
N PRO A 282 6.96 16.15 27.46
CA PRO A 282 6.89 16.28 28.92
C PRO A 282 5.49 16.64 29.43
N GLU A 283 4.70 17.34 28.62
CA GLU A 283 3.33 17.76 28.94
C GLU A 283 2.39 16.56 29.18
N LEU A 284 2.73 15.38 28.68
CA LEU A 284 1.96 14.16 28.98
C LEU A 284 2.02 13.76 30.47
N MET A 285 3.05 14.15 31.20
CA MET A 285 3.17 13.94 32.63
C MET A 285 2.22 14.81 33.48
N GLU A 286 1.62 15.85 32.87
CA GLU A 286 0.70 16.74 33.56
C GLU A 286 -0.74 16.21 33.62
N TYR A 287 -1.05 15.14 32.88
CA TYR A 287 -2.35 14.45 32.93
C TYR A 287 -2.52 13.62 34.23
N ASP A 288 -3.75 13.40 34.61
CA ASP A 288 -4.10 12.38 35.61
C ASP A 288 -3.89 10.98 35.00
N LEU A 289 -2.64 10.47 35.09
CA LEU A 289 -2.24 9.20 34.51
C LEU A 289 -2.91 7.99 35.15
N ASP A 290 -3.31 8.10 36.44
CA ASP A 290 -4.04 7.04 37.11
C ASP A 290 -5.44 6.90 36.51
N ARG A 291 -6.16 8.01 36.35
CA ARG A 291 -7.47 8.06 35.68
C ARG A 291 -7.42 7.55 34.24
N LEU A 292 -6.41 7.97 33.47
CA LEU A 292 -6.25 7.53 32.06
C LEU A 292 -5.90 6.04 31.99
N GLY A 293 -5.05 5.55 32.89
CA GLY A 293 -4.70 4.14 32.98
C GLY A 293 -5.91 3.25 33.31
N GLU A 294 -6.78 3.69 34.23
CA GLU A 294 -8.02 2.98 34.57
C GLU A 294 -9.05 2.96 33.42
N ALA A 295 -8.99 3.94 32.51
CA ALA A 295 -9.86 4.00 31.35
C ALA A 295 -9.46 3.05 30.19
N LEU A 296 -8.28 2.42 30.26
CA LEU A 296 -7.82 1.48 29.26
C LEU A 296 -8.66 0.19 29.27
N ILE A 297 -8.98 -0.30 28.07
CA ILE A 297 -9.82 -1.49 27.86
C ILE A 297 -8.93 -2.61 27.31
N ALA A 298 -8.38 -3.43 28.21
CA ALA A 298 -7.44 -4.50 27.88
C ALA A 298 -8.01 -5.50 26.85
N ASP A 299 -9.32 -5.79 26.86
CA ASP A 299 -9.95 -6.73 25.94
C ASP A 299 -9.89 -6.30 24.49
N ARG A 300 -9.62 -5.03 24.20
CA ARG A 300 -9.37 -4.52 22.86
C ARG A 300 -8.04 -5.00 22.26
N ASP A 301 -7.15 -5.58 23.06
CA ASP A 301 -5.95 -6.27 22.57
C ASP A 301 -6.28 -7.55 21.79
N LEU A 302 -7.48 -8.12 21.98
CA LEU A 302 -7.91 -9.37 21.35
C LEU A 302 -8.48 -9.20 19.93
N GLN A 303 -8.74 -7.96 19.50
CA GLN A 303 -9.41 -7.69 18.22
C GLN A 303 -8.45 -7.68 17.00
N PHE A 304 -7.13 -7.65 17.24
CA PHE A 304 -6.15 -7.57 16.17
C PHE A 304 -6.06 -8.85 15.35
N THR A 305 -5.96 -8.68 14.03
CA THR A 305 -5.40 -9.70 13.14
C THR A 305 -3.87 -9.71 13.24
N TYR A 306 -3.23 -10.80 12.79
CA TYR A 306 -1.76 -10.87 12.78
C TYR A 306 -1.12 -9.73 11.96
N LEU A 307 -1.65 -9.47 10.75
CA LEU A 307 -1.18 -8.37 9.91
C LEU A 307 -1.31 -7.01 10.61
N GLY A 308 -2.43 -6.76 11.27
CA GLY A 308 -2.70 -5.50 11.99
C GLY A 308 -1.70 -5.26 13.12
N LEU A 309 -1.54 -6.25 14.01
CA LEU A 309 -0.62 -6.13 15.13
C LEU A 309 0.85 -6.08 14.69
N GLN A 310 1.24 -6.90 13.69
CA GLN A 310 2.61 -6.89 13.15
C GLN A 310 2.94 -5.52 12.53
N THR A 311 1.96 -4.91 11.84
CA THR A 311 2.11 -3.56 11.27
C THR A 311 2.40 -2.52 12.38
N LEU A 312 1.66 -2.59 13.49
CA LEU A 312 1.90 -1.71 14.65
C LEU A 312 3.27 -2.00 15.28
N TYR A 313 3.60 -3.28 15.49
CA TYR A 313 4.85 -3.73 16.09
C TYR A 313 6.08 -3.24 15.33
N ASP A 314 6.08 -3.33 14.01
CA ASP A 314 7.25 -3.00 13.19
C ASP A 314 7.42 -1.49 12.97
N ARG A 315 6.32 -0.72 12.99
CA ARG A 315 6.36 0.66 12.50
C ARG A 315 5.90 1.72 13.49
N TYR A 316 4.91 1.42 14.32
CA TYR A 316 4.19 2.46 15.07
C TYR A 316 4.61 2.56 16.52
N PHE A 317 4.84 1.44 17.19
CA PHE A 317 5.13 1.45 18.62
C PHE A 317 6.45 2.14 18.95
N ILE A 318 6.41 2.97 19.98
CA ILE A 318 7.60 3.64 20.53
C ILE A 318 8.61 2.58 20.99
N HIS A 319 9.84 2.76 20.58
CA HIS A 319 10.96 1.89 20.94
C HIS A 319 12.20 2.70 21.30
N HIS A 320 13.04 2.13 22.13
CA HIS A 320 14.38 2.62 22.46
C HIS A 320 15.41 1.52 22.12
N GLU A 321 16.43 1.83 21.34
CA GLU A 321 17.46 0.88 20.91
C GLU A 321 16.87 -0.45 20.36
N SER A 322 15.85 -0.37 19.52
CA SER A 322 15.13 -1.49 18.92
C SER A 322 14.25 -2.32 19.89
N LYS A 323 14.13 -1.94 21.16
CA LYS A 323 13.21 -2.56 22.12
C LYS A 323 11.93 -1.74 22.22
N ARG A 324 10.81 -2.37 21.91
CA ARG A 324 9.48 -1.77 22.02
C ARG A 324 9.03 -1.83 23.46
N PHE A 325 8.51 -0.72 23.95
CA PHE A 325 7.95 -0.65 25.30
C PHE A 325 6.54 -0.03 25.34
N GLU A 326 5.94 0.17 24.16
CA GLU A 326 4.58 0.64 23.97
C GLU A 326 3.64 -0.53 23.61
N LEU A 327 2.58 -0.73 24.39
CA LEU A 327 1.50 -1.68 24.15
C LEU A 327 0.32 -1.01 23.44
N PRO A 328 -0.57 -1.74 22.73
CA PRO A 328 -1.60 -1.14 21.88
C PRO A 328 -2.53 -0.16 22.60
N GLN A 329 -2.98 -0.48 23.79
CA GLN A 329 -3.88 0.44 24.49
C GLN A 329 -3.15 1.72 24.96
N ALA A 330 -1.88 1.62 25.36
CA ALA A 330 -1.05 2.79 25.66
C ALA A 330 -0.78 3.63 24.41
N PHE A 331 -0.56 2.99 23.27
CA PHE A 331 -0.41 3.66 21.97
C PHE A 331 -1.62 4.52 21.62
N TYR A 332 -2.84 3.96 21.66
CA TYR A 332 -4.06 4.74 21.37
C TYR A 332 -4.30 5.83 22.41
N MET A 333 -4.03 5.57 23.70
CA MET A 333 -4.16 6.60 24.72
C MET A 333 -3.11 7.72 24.56
N ARG A 334 -1.86 7.41 24.22
CA ARG A 334 -0.83 8.42 23.90
C ARG A 334 -1.25 9.32 22.74
N VAL A 335 -1.77 8.70 21.65
CA VAL A 335 -2.27 9.47 20.50
C VAL A 335 -3.41 10.39 20.92
N ALA A 336 -4.36 9.87 21.71
CA ALA A 336 -5.50 10.61 22.22
C ALA A 336 -5.09 11.76 23.15
N MET A 337 -4.13 11.55 24.06
CA MET A 337 -3.58 12.58 24.94
C MET A 337 -2.97 13.74 24.13
N GLY A 338 -2.12 13.42 23.12
CA GLY A 338 -1.54 14.45 22.27
C GLY A 338 -2.60 15.28 21.56
N LEU A 339 -3.67 14.66 21.04
CA LEU A 339 -4.78 15.36 20.39
C LEU A 339 -5.65 16.16 21.35
N ALA A 340 -5.72 15.77 22.63
CA ALA A 340 -6.52 16.46 23.64
C ALA A 340 -5.76 17.51 24.44
N ILE A 341 -4.46 17.72 24.17
CA ILE A 341 -3.54 18.54 25.01
C ILE A 341 -4.04 19.98 25.24
N ASN A 342 -4.73 20.55 24.27
CA ASN A 342 -5.27 21.93 24.31
C ASN A 342 -6.76 21.98 24.69
N GLU A 343 -7.38 20.85 25.02
CA GLU A 343 -8.78 20.80 25.46
C GLU A 343 -8.87 21.25 26.95
N ILE A 344 -9.99 21.88 27.30
CA ILE A 344 -10.25 22.35 28.69
C ILE A 344 -10.40 21.13 29.61
N GLU A 345 -11.21 20.15 29.18
CA GLU A 345 -11.44 18.89 29.91
C GLU A 345 -10.59 17.80 29.24
N ARG A 346 -9.26 17.98 29.29
CA ARG A 346 -8.33 17.19 28.48
C ARG A 346 -8.35 15.69 28.81
N GLU A 347 -8.57 15.29 30.07
CA GLU A 347 -8.67 13.89 30.49
C GLU A 347 -9.93 13.24 29.90
N GLU A 348 -11.09 13.89 30.01
CA GLU A 348 -12.35 13.42 29.41
C GLU A 348 -12.21 13.26 27.89
N LYS A 349 -11.62 14.27 27.23
CA LYS A 349 -11.41 14.25 25.76
C LYS A 349 -10.39 13.19 25.34
N ALA A 350 -9.32 13.01 26.08
CA ALA A 350 -8.38 11.93 25.84
C ALA A 350 -9.05 10.55 25.94
N ILE A 351 -9.90 10.33 26.95
CA ILE A 351 -10.65 9.09 27.09
C ILE A 351 -11.67 8.91 25.95
N GLU A 352 -12.36 9.97 25.53
CA GLU A 352 -13.29 9.95 24.39
C GLU A 352 -12.55 9.57 23.09
N PHE A 353 -11.43 10.23 22.78
CA PHE A 353 -10.61 9.98 21.60
C PHE A 353 -9.99 8.57 21.63
N TYR A 354 -9.49 8.14 22.78
CA TYR A 354 -8.99 6.78 22.99
C TYR A 354 -10.07 5.74 22.68
N LYS A 355 -11.29 5.92 23.20
CA LYS A 355 -12.38 4.98 22.96
C LYS A 355 -12.70 4.86 21.48
N LEU A 356 -12.70 5.97 20.75
CA LEU A 356 -12.96 5.99 19.31
C LEU A 356 -11.84 5.29 18.49
N LEU A 357 -10.56 5.60 18.78
CA LEU A 357 -9.45 4.99 18.07
C LEU A 357 -9.31 3.50 18.35
N SER A 358 -9.39 3.13 19.64
CA SER A 358 -9.16 1.75 20.08
C SER A 358 -10.33 0.79 19.81
N SER A 359 -11.54 1.30 19.48
CA SER A 359 -12.67 0.49 18.98
C SER A 359 -12.58 0.16 17.49
N PHE A 360 -11.67 0.83 16.77
CA PHE A 360 -11.56 0.78 15.31
C PHE A 360 -12.76 1.37 14.56
N ASP A 361 -13.61 2.16 15.18
CA ASP A 361 -14.71 2.85 14.49
C ASP A 361 -14.20 3.96 13.56
N PHE A 362 -13.05 4.54 13.90
CA PHE A 362 -12.34 5.58 13.14
C PHE A 362 -10.84 5.43 13.32
N MET A 363 -10.07 5.82 12.30
CA MET A 363 -8.62 5.85 12.39
C MET A 363 -8.06 7.14 11.82
N SER A 364 -7.15 7.78 12.57
CA SER A 364 -6.37 8.94 12.10
C SER A 364 -5.30 8.52 11.10
N SER A 365 -4.82 9.47 10.31
CA SER A 365 -3.73 9.23 9.36
C SER A 365 -2.43 8.78 10.04
N THR A 366 -1.59 8.08 9.29
CA THR A 366 -0.30 7.55 9.77
C THR A 366 0.57 8.58 10.50
N PRO A 367 0.81 9.83 10.01
CA PRO A 367 1.61 10.81 10.75
C PRO A 367 1.02 11.18 12.12
N THR A 368 -0.29 11.27 12.24
CA THR A 368 -0.97 11.50 13.52
C THR A 368 -0.70 10.35 14.50
N LEU A 369 -0.84 9.10 14.04
CA LEU A 369 -0.60 7.91 14.86
C LEU A 369 0.87 7.81 15.30
N PHE A 370 1.83 8.13 14.42
CA PHE A 370 3.25 8.11 14.74
C PHE A 370 3.67 9.16 15.76
N ASN A 371 3.24 10.41 15.53
CA ASN A 371 3.89 11.57 16.11
C ASN A 371 3.08 12.24 17.23
N SER A 372 1.79 11.89 17.42
CA SER A 372 0.99 12.49 18.49
C SER A 372 1.55 12.09 19.86
N GLY A 373 1.70 13.06 20.75
CA GLY A 373 2.30 12.87 22.08
C GLY A 373 3.83 12.77 22.09
N THR A 374 4.52 12.94 20.95
CA THR A 374 5.99 12.98 20.87
C THR A 374 6.54 14.43 20.94
N LEU A 375 7.86 14.58 21.08
CA LEU A 375 8.53 15.91 21.13
C LEU A 375 8.35 16.77 19.89
N ARG A 376 8.05 16.19 18.72
CA ARG A 376 7.89 16.92 17.46
C ARG A 376 6.71 16.37 16.68
N PRO A 377 5.49 16.73 17.10
CA PRO A 377 4.26 16.17 16.59
C PRO A 377 3.88 16.77 15.23
N GLN A 378 4.60 16.43 14.15
CA GLN A 378 4.11 16.71 12.80
C GLN A 378 3.02 15.65 12.49
N LEU A 379 1.77 16.07 12.60
CA LEU A 379 0.59 15.21 12.52
C LEU A 379 -0.09 15.25 11.16
N SER A 380 0.12 16.37 10.42
CA SER A 380 -0.47 16.56 9.08
C SER A 380 0.22 15.68 8.04
N SER A 381 -0.56 15.07 7.16
CA SER A 381 -0.08 14.08 6.18
C SER A 381 0.20 14.66 4.80
N CYS A 382 -0.49 15.73 4.38
CA CYS A 382 -0.48 16.19 3.01
C CYS A 382 -0.13 17.68 2.92
N TYR A 383 0.77 18.02 1.97
CA TYR A 383 1.24 19.37 1.73
C TYR A 383 1.26 19.65 0.23
N LEU A 384 0.73 20.82 -0.18
CA LEU A 384 0.68 21.25 -1.57
C LEU A 384 1.46 22.56 -1.73
N THR A 385 2.34 22.62 -2.72
CA THR A 385 3.20 23.77 -3.00
C THR A 385 3.13 24.14 -4.48
N THR A 386 2.96 25.43 -4.80
CA THR A 386 3.17 25.97 -6.15
C THR A 386 4.55 26.59 -6.24
N VAL A 387 5.34 26.17 -7.22
CA VAL A 387 6.74 26.58 -7.40
C VAL A 387 6.80 27.91 -8.18
N ALA A 388 7.53 28.91 -7.65
CA ALA A 388 7.69 30.18 -8.33
C ALA A 388 8.65 30.09 -9.53
N ASP A 389 8.50 31.00 -10.53
CA ASP A 389 9.34 31.07 -11.73
C ASP A 389 10.63 31.87 -11.53
N ASP A 390 11.35 31.61 -10.45
CA ASP A 390 12.69 32.17 -10.20
C ASP A 390 13.56 31.15 -9.45
N LEU A 391 14.87 31.30 -9.59
CA LEU A 391 15.81 30.29 -9.03
C LEU A 391 15.72 30.19 -7.51
N HIS A 392 15.50 31.31 -6.80
CA HIS A 392 15.38 31.31 -5.35
C HIS A 392 14.13 30.55 -4.93
N GLY A 393 12.96 30.84 -5.51
CA GLY A 393 11.71 30.20 -5.20
C GLY A 393 11.69 28.71 -5.58
N ILE A 394 12.36 28.30 -6.68
CA ILE A 394 12.52 26.89 -7.04
C ILE A 394 13.29 26.14 -5.92
N TYR A 395 14.43 26.67 -5.46
CA TYR A 395 15.21 25.99 -4.43
C TYR A 395 14.60 26.14 -3.03
N GLU A 396 13.83 27.19 -2.75
CA GLU A 396 13.00 27.29 -1.54
C GLU A 396 11.98 26.15 -1.51
N ALA A 397 11.27 25.87 -2.62
CA ALA A 397 10.36 24.75 -2.71
C ALA A 397 11.06 23.38 -2.51
N VAL A 398 12.28 23.21 -3.04
CA VAL A 398 13.10 22.00 -2.81
C VAL A 398 13.46 21.85 -1.33
N GLN A 399 13.86 22.94 -0.67
CA GLN A 399 14.17 22.96 0.76
C GLN A 399 12.93 22.64 1.61
N ASP A 400 11.79 23.25 1.30
CA ASP A 400 10.53 23.02 2.01
C ASP A 400 10.10 21.56 1.87
N ASN A 401 10.21 20.98 0.66
CA ASN A 401 9.97 19.56 0.42
C ASN A 401 10.83 18.67 1.33
N ALA A 402 12.12 18.96 1.46
CA ALA A 402 13.03 18.20 2.31
C ALA A 402 12.62 18.28 3.80
N LEU A 403 12.28 19.49 4.29
CA LEU A 403 11.86 19.71 5.67
C LEU A 403 10.53 19.02 6.01
N LEU A 404 9.56 19.08 5.10
CA LEU A 404 8.24 18.46 5.27
C LEU A 404 8.31 16.93 5.17
N SER A 405 9.13 16.39 4.24
CA SER A 405 9.35 14.94 4.10
C SER A 405 10.02 14.31 5.31
N LYS A 406 10.89 15.04 6.03
CA LYS A 406 11.61 14.53 7.20
C LYS A 406 10.70 13.92 8.27
N PHE A 407 9.46 14.42 8.41
CA PHE A 407 8.50 14.03 9.43
C PHE A 407 7.24 13.34 8.86
N ALA A 408 7.38 12.62 7.74
CA ALA A 408 6.32 11.83 7.11
C ALA A 408 5.26 12.60 6.30
N GLY A 409 5.54 13.84 5.84
CA GLY A 409 4.67 14.58 4.94
C GLY A 409 4.69 14.02 3.51
N GLY A 410 3.52 13.79 2.91
CA GLY A 410 3.35 13.53 1.48
C GLY A 410 3.20 14.85 0.72
N LEU A 411 3.88 14.98 -0.44
CA LEU A 411 4.02 16.26 -1.12
C LEU A 411 3.40 16.25 -2.52
N GLY A 412 2.64 17.31 -2.84
CA GLY A 412 2.20 17.65 -4.19
C GLY A 412 2.80 18.98 -4.62
N ASN A 413 3.48 19.02 -5.76
CA ASN A 413 4.12 20.22 -6.27
C ASN A 413 3.58 20.59 -7.65
N ASP A 414 3.04 21.79 -7.78
CA ASP A 414 2.70 22.36 -9.06
C ASP A 414 3.90 23.08 -9.67
N TRP A 415 4.32 22.64 -10.84
CA TRP A 415 5.46 23.14 -11.61
C TRP A 415 5.06 24.01 -12.80
N THR A 416 3.76 24.25 -12.98
CA THR A 416 3.21 24.98 -14.14
C THR A 416 3.75 26.41 -14.27
N PRO A 417 4.01 27.21 -13.19
CA PRO A 417 4.51 28.57 -13.33
C PRO A 417 5.94 28.65 -13.86
N VAL A 418 6.75 27.58 -13.73
CA VAL A 418 8.17 27.60 -14.13
C VAL A 418 8.28 27.64 -15.66
N ARG A 419 8.98 28.66 -16.19
CA ARG A 419 9.11 28.89 -17.64
C ARG A 419 9.67 27.69 -18.40
N ALA A 420 9.09 27.44 -19.55
CA ALA A 420 9.40 26.29 -20.38
C ALA A 420 10.78 26.43 -21.09
N MET A 421 11.23 25.31 -21.65
CA MET A 421 12.45 25.25 -22.48
C MET A 421 12.43 26.28 -23.60
N GLY A 422 13.56 26.97 -23.74
CA GLY A 422 13.78 28.00 -24.77
C GLY A 422 13.25 29.40 -24.41
N ALA A 423 12.55 29.57 -23.27
CA ALA A 423 12.12 30.87 -22.78
C ALA A 423 13.32 31.76 -22.39
N HIS A 424 13.23 33.07 -22.63
CA HIS A 424 14.32 34.02 -22.36
C HIS A 424 14.48 34.28 -20.86
N ILE A 425 15.73 34.23 -20.39
CA ILE A 425 16.13 34.60 -19.03
C ILE A 425 16.76 35.99 -19.06
N LYS A 426 16.02 37.01 -18.62
CA LYS A 426 16.46 38.43 -18.66
C LYS A 426 17.79 38.70 -17.94
N GLY A 427 18.00 38.06 -16.76
CA GLY A 427 19.16 38.29 -15.92
C GLY A 427 20.49 37.83 -16.52
N THR A 428 20.49 36.79 -17.32
CA THR A 428 21.69 36.20 -17.94
C THR A 428 21.72 36.32 -19.45
N ASN A 429 20.65 36.85 -20.05
CA ASN A 429 20.43 36.86 -21.50
C ASN A 429 20.50 35.45 -22.13
N GLY A 430 20.23 34.41 -21.35
CA GLY A 430 20.23 33.01 -21.73
C GLY A 430 18.84 32.48 -22.07
N LYS A 431 18.76 31.15 -22.23
CA LYS A 431 17.50 30.41 -22.46
C LYS A 431 17.28 29.38 -21.35
N SER A 432 16.04 29.26 -20.90
CA SER A 432 15.63 28.24 -19.93
C SER A 432 15.82 26.82 -20.49
N GLN A 433 16.20 25.89 -19.62
CA GLN A 433 16.23 24.47 -19.90
C GLN A 433 14.90 23.76 -19.58
N GLY A 434 13.88 24.55 -19.14
CA GLY A 434 12.56 24.04 -18.77
C GLY A 434 12.50 23.41 -17.39
N VAL A 435 11.39 22.70 -17.11
CA VAL A 435 11.10 22.12 -15.79
C VAL A 435 11.89 20.84 -15.48
N VAL A 436 12.22 20.04 -16.50
CA VAL A 436 12.77 18.68 -16.33
C VAL A 436 14.07 18.62 -15.52
N PRO A 437 15.06 19.52 -15.69
CA PRO A 437 16.28 19.51 -14.87
C PRO A 437 16.02 19.74 -13.39
N PHE A 438 15.06 20.59 -13.06
CA PHE A 438 14.68 20.85 -11.67
C PHE A 438 13.89 19.70 -11.06
N LEU A 439 13.02 19.04 -11.84
CA LEU A 439 12.32 17.83 -11.41
C LEU A 439 13.30 16.70 -11.06
N LYS A 440 14.43 16.59 -11.77
CA LYS A 440 15.49 15.64 -11.40
C LYS A 440 16.08 15.95 -10.03
N VAL A 441 16.30 17.22 -9.67
CA VAL A 441 16.79 17.63 -8.34
C VAL A 441 15.76 17.26 -7.27
N VAL A 442 14.46 17.47 -7.51
CA VAL A 442 13.37 17.09 -6.58
C VAL A 442 13.32 15.58 -6.39
N ASN A 443 13.41 14.81 -7.48
CA ASN A 443 13.48 13.34 -7.42
C ASN A 443 14.61 12.87 -6.50
N ASP A 444 15.82 13.39 -6.72
CA ASP A 444 17.01 12.98 -5.95
C ASP A 444 16.95 13.48 -4.49
N THR A 445 16.32 14.63 -4.24
CA THR A 445 16.02 15.12 -2.88
C THR A 445 15.05 14.20 -2.15
N ALA A 446 13.98 13.74 -2.81
CA ALA A 446 13.02 12.81 -2.21
C ALA A 446 13.68 11.47 -1.82
N VAL A 447 14.61 10.98 -2.64
CA VAL A 447 15.40 9.77 -2.33
C VAL A 447 16.36 10.01 -1.15
N ALA A 448 17.01 11.18 -1.10
CA ALA A 448 18.00 11.53 -0.08
C ALA A 448 17.39 11.73 1.31
N VAL A 449 16.19 12.30 1.39
CA VAL A 449 15.51 12.59 2.66
C VAL A 449 14.56 11.44 3.02
N ASN A 450 15.03 10.55 3.88
CA ASN A 450 14.20 9.52 4.45
C ASN A 450 13.65 9.92 5.84
N GLN A 451 12.52 9.37 6.19
CA GLN A 451 11.79 9.65 7.42
C GLN A 451 12.32 8.80 8.58
N GLY A 452 13.57 9.06 8.99
CA GLY A 452 14.19 8.33 10.10
C GLY A 452 14.34 6.82 9.86
N GLY A 453 14.48 6.39 8.61
CA GLY A 453 14.55 4.96 8.23
C GLY A 453 13.21 4.25 8.09
N LYS A 454 12.09 4.90 8.50
CA LYS A 454 10.75 4.28 8.49
C LYS A 454 10.03 4.39 7.14
N ARG A 455 10.34 5.43 6.33
CA ARG A 455 9.67 5.71 5.05
C ARG A 455 10.57 6.54 4.12
N LYS A 456 10.52 6.30 2.80
CA LYS A 456 11.17 7.19 1.81
C LYS A 456 10.37 8.47 1.66
N GLY A 457 11.03 9.59 1.36
CA GLY A 457 10.36 10.82 0.95
C GLY A 457 9.60 10.58 -0.36
N ALA A 458 8.40 11.16 -0.48
CA ALA A 458 7.54 10.95 -1.64
C ALA A 458 6.94 12.27 -2.10
N VAL A 459 7.08 12.55 -3.41
CA VAL A 459 6.63 13.78 -4.07
C VAL A 459 5.88 13.43 -5.35
N CYS A 460 4.77 14.11 -5.62
CA CYS A 460 4.10 14.11 -6.91
C CYS A 460 4.25 15.48 -7.59
N ALA A 461 4.79 15.52 -8.81
CA ALA A 461 4.86 16.72 -9.63
C ALA A 461 3.62 16.83 -10.52
N TYR A 462 3.01 18.01 -10.55
CA TYR A 462 1.86 18.35 -11.38
C TYR A 462 2.28 19.33 -12.47
N LEU A 463 1.75 19.16 -13.67
CA LEU A 463 1.96 20.07 -14.80
C LEU A 463 0.67 20.20 -15.61
N GLU A 464 0.26 21.45 -15.93
CA GLU A 464 -0.89 21.68 -16.82
C GLU A 464 -0.59 21.26 -18.26
N THR A 465 -1.60 20.69 -18.93
CA THR A 465 -1.46 20.13 -20.29
C THR A 465 -1.16 21.15 -21.37
N TRP A 466 -1.32 22.45 -21.12
CA TRP A 466 -0.94 23.51 -22.05
C TRP A 466 0.52 23.98 -21.90
N HIS A 467 1.24 23.51 -20.85
CA HIS A 467 2.64 23.87 -20.65
C HIS A 467 3.51 23.28 -21.77
N LYS A 468 4.44 24.09 -22.31
CA LYS A 468 5.23 23.69 -23.47
C LYS A 468 6.13 22.46 -23.24
N ASP A 469 6.55 22.22 -22.02
CA ASP A 469 7.38 21.07 -21.66
C ASP A 469 6.55 19.80 -21.36
N ILE A 470 5.23 19.80 -21.59
CA ILE A 470 4.35 18.66 -21.26
C ILE A 470 4.81 17.36 -21.93
N GLU A 471 5.28 17.40 -23.16
CA GLU A 471 5.70 16.19 -23.88
C GLU A 471 6.95 15.54 -23.24
N GLU A 472 7.88 16.33 -22.70
CA GLU A 472 9.06 15.85 -21.98
C GLU A 472 8.71 15.42 -20.56
N PHE A 473 7.78 16.12 -19.92
CA PHE A 473 7.23 15.75 -18.59
C PHE A 473 6.57 14.37 -18.65
N LEU A 474 5.80 14.08 -19.70
CA LEU A 474 5.19 12.77 -19.92
C LEU A 474 6.26 11.65 -20.00
N ASP A 475 7.44 11.93 -20.55
CA ASP A 475 8.50 10.94 -20.75
C ASP A 475 9.38 10.70 -19.47
N LEU A 476 9.12 11.39 -18.34
CA LEU A 476 9.97 11.35 -17.14
C LEU A 476 10.17 9.95 -16.57
N ARG A 477 9.16 9.09 -16.61
CA ARG A 477 9.21 7.74 -16.01
C ARG A 477 9.51 6.62 -17.01
N LYS A 478 9.83 6.94 -18.26
CA LYS A 478 10.23 5.91 -19.23
C LYS A 478 11.53 5.21 -18.82
N ASN A 479 11.57 3.90 -19.03
CA ASN A 479 12.77 3.07 -18.83
C ASN A 479 13.82 3.18 -19.95
N THR A 480 13.58 4.09 -20.90
CA THR A 480 14.45 4.30 -22.07
C THR A 480 14.80 5.78 -22.22
N GLY A 481 15.93 6.07 -22.88
CA GLY A 481 16.38 7.42 -23.15
C GLY A 481 17.52 7.87 -22.24
N ASP A 482 17.71 9.20 -22.09
CA ASP A 482 18.78 9.77 -21.25
C ASP A 482 18.34 9.80 -19.77
N ASP A 483 19.01 9.01 -18.92
CA ASP A 483 18.71 8.90 -17.47
C ASP A 483 18.80 10.24 -16.72
N ARG A 484 19.58 11.20 -17.25
CA ARG A 484 19.66 12.56 -16.67
C ARG A 484 18.34 13.33 -16.82
N ARG A 485 17.45 12.86 -17.68
CA ARG A 485 16.11 13.43 -17.94
C ARG A 485 14.99 12.48 -17.48
N ARG A 486 15.30 11.52 -16.60
CA ARG A 486 14.35 10.56 -16.04
C ARG A 486 14.26 10.70 -14.52
N CYS A 487 13.04 10.51 -14.00
CA CYS A 487 12.70 10.58 -12.58
C CYS A 487 11.88 9.34 -12.24
N HIS A 488 12.53 8.32 -11.66
CA HIS A 488 11.88 7.02 -11.40
C HIS A 488 11.25 6.93 -9.99
N ASP A 489 11.71 7.75 -9.03
CA ASP A 489 11.26 7.71 -7.64
C ASP A 489 10.16 8.75 -7.34
N MET A 490 9.97 9.72 -8.23
CA MET A 490 8.96 10.77 -8.09
C MET A 490 7.69 10.41 -8.89
N ASN A 491 6.52 10.64 -8.32
CA ASN A 491 5.25 10.50 -9.01
C ASN A 491 4.94 11.73 -9.88
N THR A 492 4.11 11.55 -10.89
CA THR A 492 3.71 12.63 -11.80
C THR A 492 2.22 12.58 -12.08
N ALA A 493 1.59 13.75 -12.27
CA ALA A 493 0.18 13.87 -12.63
C ALA A 493 -0.05 15.00 -13.64
N ASN A 494 -0.98 14.80 -14.55
CA ASN A 494 -1.43 15.82 -15.49
C ASN A 494 -2.51 16.68 -14.83
N TRP A 495 -2.39 18.00 -14.89
CA TRP A 495 -3.43 18.94 -14.47
C TRP A 495 -4.18 19.43 -15.70
N ILE A 496 -5.41 18.92 -15.90
CA ILE A 496 -6.12 18.92 -17.19
C ILE A 496 -7.29 19.91 -17.14
N PRO A 497 -7.25 21.04 -17.90
CA PRO A 497 -8.39 21.92 -18.03
C PRO A 497 -9.49 21.31 -18.92
N ASP A 498 -10.76 21.65 -18.66
CA ASP A 498 -11.92 21.14 -19.40
C ASP A 498 -11.83 21.43 -20.91
N LEU A 499 -11.31 22.59 -21.28
CA LEU A 499 -11.09 22.97 -22.70
C LEU A 499 -10.25 21.93 -23.44
N PHE A 500 -9.21 21.37 -22.80
CA PHE A 500 -8.39 20.35 -23.44
C PHE A 500 -9.20 19.10 -23.78
N VAL A 501 -10.02 18.61 -22.85
CA VAL A 501 -10.88 17.44 -23.09
C VAL A 501 -11.94 17.72 -24.14
N LYS A 502 -12.56 18.93 -24.14
CA LYS A 502 -13.47 19.37 -25.19
C LYS A 502 -12.81 19.30 -26.57
N ARG A 503 -11.57 19.81 -26.72
CA ARG A 503 -10.81 19.74 -27.97
C ARG A 503 -10.41 18.33 -28.39
N VAL A 504 -10.16 17.45 -27.41
CA VAL A 504 -9.97 16.00 -27.69
C VAL A 504 -11.22 15.37 -28.25
N LEU A 505 -12.40 15.72 -27.72
CA LEU A 505 -13.69 15.21 -28.19
C LEU A 505 -14.04 15.72 -29.60
N ASN A 506 -13.64 16.95 -29.93
CA ASN A 506 -13.93 17.63 -31.18
C ASN A 506 -12.80 17.46 -32.24
N ASP A 507 -11.73 16.73 -31.96
CA ASP A 507 -10.53 16.54 -32.81
C ASP A 507 -9.88 17.88 -33.23
N GLU A 508 -9.69 18.80 -32.28
CA GLU A 508 -9.15 20.13 -32.47
C GLU A 508 -7.64 20.21 -32.18
N GLN A 509 -7.04 21.36 -32.51
CA GLN A 509 -5.64 21.65 -32.21
C GLN A 509 -5.48 22.16 -30.77
N TRP A 510 -4.29 21.93 -30.19
CA TRP A 510 -3.90 22.37 -28.86
C TRP A 510 -2.56 23.11 -28.90
N THR A 511 -2.52 24.31 -28.37
CA THR A 511 -1.33 25.16 -28.41
C THR A 511 -0.62 25.12 -27.06
N LEU A 512 0.64 24.76 -27.04
CA LEU A 512 1.51 24.72 -25.89
C LEU A 512 2.23 26.06 -25.71
N PHE A 513 2.14 26.60 -24.51
CA PHE A 513 2.73 27.90 -24.16
C PHE A 513 3.82 27.78 -23.08
N SER A 514 4.71 28.76 -23.03
CA SER A 514 5.55 28.99 -21.86
C SER A 514 4.81 29.93 -20.89
N PRO A 515 4.71 29.63 -19.59
CA PRO A 515 3.88 30.41 -18.65
C PRO A 515 4.29 31.89 -18.55
N ASN A 516 5.54 32.24 -18.75
CA ASN A 516 5.98 33.64 -18.77
C ASN A 516 5.37 34.48 -19.91
N ASP A 517 4.84 33.82 -20.97
CA ASP A 517 4.19 34.48 -22.12
C ASP A 517 2.66 34.55 -21.96
N VAL A 518 2.09 33.78 -20.99
CA VAL A 518 0.66 33.66 -20.68
C VAL A 518 0.44 33.72 -19.15
N PRO A 519 0.82 34.80 -18.48
CA PRO A 519 1.03 34.82 -17.03
C PRO A 519 -0.23 34.63 -16.17
N ASP A 520 -1.43 34.89 -16.70
CA ASP A 520 -2.70 34.77 -16.02
C ASP A 520 -3.39 33.39 -16.25
N LEU A 521 -2.97 32.64 -17.26
CA LEU A 521 -3.63 31.41 -17.67
C LEU A 521 -3.64 30.31 -16.57
N HIS A 522 -2.59 30.26 -15.77
CA HIS A 522 -2.46 29.33 -14.66
C HIS A 522 -3.52 29.54 -13.57
N ASP A 523 -3.91 30.80 -13.32
CA ASP A 523 -4.89 31.16 -12.29
C ASP A 523 -6.34 31.18 -12.79
N LEU A 524 -6.58 30.96 -14.08
CA LEU A 524 -7.91 30.96 -14.69
C LEU A 524 -8.51 29.56 -14.78
N THR A 525 -9.85 29.48 -14.68
CA THR A 525 -10.62 28.21 -14.74
C THR A 525 -11.93 28.41 -15.50
N GLY A 526 -12.53 27.30 -15.97
CA GLY A 526 -13.81 27.34 -16.67
C GLY A 526 -13.80 28.22 -17.92
N LYS A 527 -14.88 28.96 -18.14
CA LYS A 527 -15.04 29.86 -19.31
C LYS A 527 -13.99 30.95 -19.37
N ALA A 528 -13.55 31.48 -18.22
CA ALA A 528 -12.49 32.51 -18.20
C ALA A 528 -11.14 31.95 -18.72
N PHE A 529 -10.82 30.69 -18.41
CA PHE A 529 -9.68 30.01 -18.98
C PHE A 529 -9.83 29.83 -20.50
N GLU A 530 -11.01 29.40 -20.97
CA GLU A 530 -11.30 29.19 -22.40
C GLU A 530 -11.13 30.48 -23.21
N GLU A 531 -11.69 31.61 -22.71
CA GLU A 531 -11.57 32.91 -23.35
C GLU A 531 -10.13 33.43 -23.42
N ALA A 532 -9.40 33.35 -22.29
CA ALA A 532 -7.99 33.77 -22.23
C ALA A 532 -7.09 32.90 -23.11
N TYR A 533 -7.29 31.58 -23.12
CA TYR A 533 -6.54 30.64 -23.92
C TYR A 533 -6.73 30.93 -25.43
N ALA A 534 -7.96 31.11 -25.90
CA ALA A 534 -8.25 31.49 -27.27
C ALA A 534 -7.63 32.86 -27.64
N GLY A 535 -7.65 33.81 -26.69
CA GLY A 535 -6.98 35.11 -26.83
C GLY A 535 -5.46 34.97 -27.05
N TYR A 536 -4.80 34.07 -26.29
CA TYR A 536 -3.36 33.79 -26.45
C TYR A 536 -3.05 33.05 -27.75
N GLU A 537 -3.90 32.13 -28.21
CA GLU A 537 -3.77 31.50 -29.51
C GLU A 537 -3.84 32.54 -30.66
N ALA A 538 -4.76 33.51 -30.55
CA ALA A 538 -4.85 34.61 -31.52
C ALA A 538 -3.58 35.49 -31.52
N LYS A 539 -2.98 35.79 -30.35
CA LYS A 539 -1.69 36.49 -30.24
C LYS A 539 -0.55 35.68 -30.86
N ALA A 540 -0.51 34.37 -30.64
CA ALA A 540 0.48 33.47 -31.24
C ALA A 540 0.36 33.44 -32.77
N ALA A 541 -0.86 33.35 -33.29
CA ALA A 541 -1.12 33.39 -34.73
C ALA A 541 -0.66 34.71 -35.42
N ARG A 542 -0.71 35.83 -34.68
CA ARG A 542 -0.16 37.10 -35.14
C ARG A 542 1.35 37.24 -34.97
N GLY A 543 2.02 36.25 -34.35
CA GLY A 543 3.47 36.27 -34.11
C GLY A 543 3.90 37.11 -32.91
N GLU A 544 2.97 37.55 -32.08
CA GLU A 544 3.23 38.30 -30.85
C GLU A 544 3.86 37.38 -29.76
N ILE A 545 3.45 36.12 -29.70
CA ILE A 545 4.05 35.07 -28.86
C ILE A 545 4.83 34.11 -29.81
N LYS A 546 6.13 33.94 -29.50
CA LYS A 546 7.04 33.19 -30.42
C LYS A 546 7.41 31.80 -29.87
N ASN A 547 7.42 31.63 -28.53
CA ASN A 547 7.82 30.37 -27.89
C ASN A 547 6.64 29.41 -27.70
N VAL A 548 5.98 29.08 -28.81
CA VAL A 548 4.77 28.22 -28.83
C VAL A 548 4.97 26.99 -29.68
N LYS A 549 4.13 25.98 -29.47
CA LYS A 549 4.03 24.77 -30.29
C LYS A 549 2.55 24.34 -30.35
N THR A 550 2.01 24.21 -31.56
CA THR A 550 0.64 23.72 -31.79
C THR A 550 0.68 22.25 -32.20
N ILE A 551 -0.13 21.42 -31.58
CA ILE A 551 -0.23 19.97 -31.82
C ILE A 551 -1.70 19.54 -31.82
N SER A 552 -2.00 18.33 -32.32
CA SER A 552 -3.34 17.74 -32.20
C SER A 552 -3.62 17.39 -30.73
N ALA A 553 -4.75 17.85 -30.19
CA ALA A 553 -5.21 17.50 -28.84
C ALA A 553 -5.37 15.98 -28.66
N VAL A 554 -5.92 15.29 -29.68
CA VAL A 554 -6.08 13.83 -29.69
C VAL A 554 -4.74 13.11 -29.64
N ASN A 555 -3.70 13.62 -30.33
CA ASN A 555 -2.38 13.01 -30.28
C ASN A 555 -1.70 13.16 -28.92
N LEU A 556 -1.83 14.32 -28.27
CA LEU A 556 -1.35 14.50 -26.89
C LEU A 556 -2.10 13.58 -25.92
N TRP A 557 -3.42 13.51 -26.00
CA TRP A 557 -4.26 12.62 -25.20
C TRP A 557 -3.85 11.15 -25.34
N ARG A 558 -3.65 10.67 -26.58
CA ARG A 558 -3.16 9.31 -26.84
C ARG A 558 -1.78 9.07 -26.24
N LYS A 559 -0.87 10.05 -26.32
CA LYS A 559 0.45 9.95 -25.68
C LYS A 559 0.32 9.85 -24.14
N MET A 560 -0.56 10.66 -23.54
CA MET A 560 -0.83 10.62 -22.10
C MET A 560 -1.33 9.22 -21.67
N LEU A 561 -2.32 8.67 -22.36
CA LEU A 561 -2.87 7.33 -22.07
C LEU A 561 -1.83 6.21 -22.30
N SER A 562 -1.02 6.32 -23.37
CA SER A 562 0.03 5.35 -23.65
C SER A 562 1.08 5.30 -22.54
N LEU A 563 1.48 6.46 -22.02
CA LEU A 563 2.47 6.54 -20.94
C LEU A 563 1.91 6.16 -19.59
N LEU A 564 0.65 6.50 -19.31
CA LEU A 564 -0.05 5.99 -18.14
C LEU A 564 -0.09 4.46 -18.14
N PHE A 565 -0.38 3.85 -19.29
CA PHE A 565 -0.36 2.40 -19.42
C PHE A 565 1.06 1.81 -19.28
N GLU A 566 2.06 2.40 -19.93
CA GLU A 566 3.44 1.92 -19.96
C GLU A 566 4.15 2.06 -18.59
N THR A 567 3.90 3.17 -17.87
CA THR A 567 4.69 3.55 -16.68
C THR A 567 3.86 3.73 -15.42
N GLY A 568 2.52 3.60 -15.48
CA GLY A 568 1.60 3.96 -14.41
C GLY A 568 1.44 5.47 -14.17
N HIS A 569 2.10 6.31 -14.96
CA HIS A 569 2.17 7.77 -14.80
C HIS A 569 2.22 8.50 -16.15
N PRO A 570 1.90 9.81 -16.17
CA PRO A 570 1.28 10.63 -15.11
C PRO A 570 -0.20 10.31 -14.93
N TRP A 571 -0.72 10.51 -13.70
CA TRP A 571 -2.14 10.36 -13.40
C TRP A 571 -3.00 11.43 -14.07
N PHE A 572 -4.31 11.19 -14.16
CA PHE A 572 -5.27 12.13 -14.75
C PHE A 572 -6.03 12.86 -13.64
N THR A 573 -5.86 14.17 -13.56
CA THR A 573 -6.55 15.05 -12.62
C THR A 573 -7.12 16.24 -13.37
N PHE A 574 -8.35 16.66 -13.03
CA PHE A 574 -9.12 17.65 -13.79
C PHE A 574 -9.16 18.99 -13.06
N LYS A 575 -8.57 20.02 -13.66
CA LYS A 575 -8.39 21.36 -13.07
C LYS A 575 -9.74 22.01 -12.72
N ASP A 576 -10.66 22.01 -13.67
CA ASP A 576 -11.91 22.80 -13.53
C ASP A 576 -12.84 22.27 -12.45
N PRO A 577 -13.17 20.95 -12.35
CA PRO A 577 -14.01 20.48 -11.25
C PRO A 577 -13.34 20.64 -9.88
N CYS A 578 -12.00 20.59 -9.77
CA CYS A 578 -11.29 20.87 -8.54
C CYS A 578 -11.48 22.31 -8.08
N ASN A 579 -11.51 23.26 -9.01
CA ASN A 579 -11.63 24.70 -8.75
C ASN A 579 -13.07 25.17 -8.64
N LEU A 580 -13.90 24.85 -9.66
CA LEU A 580 -15.30 25.31 -9.74
C LEU A 580 -16.16 24.76 -8.60
N ARG A 581 -15.76 23.65 -8.00
CA ARG A 581 -16.42 23.03 -6.86
C ARG A 581 -15.64 23.20 -5.55
N SER A 582 -14.61 24.08 -5.53
CA SER A 582 -13.88 24.41 -4.31
C SER A 582 -14.64 25.44 -3.47
N PRO A 583 -14.86 25.22 -2.17
CA PRO A 583 -15.51 26.20 -1.32
C PRO A 583 -14.67 27.46 -1.11
N GLN A 584 -13.36 27.45 -1.42
CA GLN A 584 -12.40 28.52 -1.18
C GLN A 584 -12.04 29.37 -2.41
N GLN A 585 -12.86 29.37 -3.46
CA GLN A 585 -12.63 30.12 -4.70
C GLN A 585 -12.24 31.60 -4.49
N HIS A 586 -12.79 32.24 -3.44
CA HIS A 586 -12.57 33.66 -3.10
C HIS A 586 -11.16 33.95 -2.52
N LYS A 587 -10.36 32.91 -2.19
CA LYS A 587 -9.01 33.06 -1.60
C LYS A 587 -7.90 32.67 -2.55
N GLY A 588 -8.12 31.77 -3.47
CA GLY A 588 -7.10 31.35 -4.39
C GLY A 588 -7.54 30.19 -5.27
N VAL A 589 -6.64 29.75 -6.12
CA VAL A 589 -6.84 28.68 -7.10
C VAL A 589 -6.18 27.40 -6.59
N VAL A 590 -6.84 26.28 -6.85
CA VAL A 590 -6.27 24.95 -6.66
C VAL A 590 -5.40 24.63 -7.87
N HIS A 591 -4.09 24.56 -7.66
CA HIS A 591 -3.11 24.40 -8.75
C HIS A 591 -2.62 22.95 -8.91
N SER A 592 -2.85 22.12 -7.90
CA SER A 592 -2.44 20.71 -7.88
C SER A 592 -3.28 19.92 -6.88
N SER A 593 -3.02 18.64 -6.79
CA SER A 593 -3.41 17.81 -5.67
C SER A 593 -2.17 17.37 -4.88
N ASN A 594 -2.36 16.57 -3.83
CA ASN A 594 -1.28 15.98 -3.05
C ASN A 594 -0.65 14.76 -3.74
N LEU A 595 0.12 13.98 -2.98
CA LEU A 595 0.73 12.73 -3.44
C LEU A 595 -0.28 11.69 -3.93
N CYS A 596 -1.46 11.61 -3.28
CA CYS A 596 -2.45 10.55 -3.51
C CYS A 596 -3.74 11.04 -4.21
N THR A 597 -3.75 12.28 -4.70
CA THR A 597 -4.78 12.91 -5.53
C THR A 597 -6.13 13.20 -4.85
N GLU A 598 -6.26 13.02 -3.52
CA GLU A 598 -7.51 13.31 -2.79
C GLU A 598 -7.63 14.76 -2.30
N ILE A 599 -6.54 15.52 -2.19
CA ILE A 599 -6.53 16.87 -1.63
C ILE A 599 -6.59 17.93 -2.72
N THR A 600 -7.56 18.83 -2.63
CA THR A 600 -7.74 19.93 -3.57
C THR A 600 -7.90 21.25 -2.81
N LEU A 601 -6.77 21.86 -2.47
CA LEU A 601 -6.67 23.11 -1.70
C LEU A 601 -5.90 24.17 -2.48
N ASN A 602 -6.24 25.44 -2.24
CA ASN A 602 -5.57 26.57 -2.89
C ASN A 602 -4.13 26.77 -2.38
N THR A 603 -3.26 27.16 -3.29
CA THR A 603 -1.84 27.43 -3.03
C THR A 603 -1.43 28.78 -3.61
N SER A 604 -0.31 29.36 -3.12
CA SER A 604 0.27 30.56 -3.69
C SER A 604 1.80 30.54 -3.56
N PRO A 605 2.54 30.75 -4.65
CA PRO A 605 4.01 30.67 -4.64
C PRO A 605 4.64 31.55 -3.55
N GLY A 606 5.49 30.96 -2.71
CA GLY A 606 6.21 31.65 -1.63
C GLY A 606 5.34 32.25 -0.52
N LYS A 607 4.01 32.10 -0.57
CA LYS A 607 3.07 32.69 0.39
C LYS A 607 2.23 31.67 1.13
N GLU A 608 1.83 30.59 0.45
CA GLU A 608 0.87 29.67 0.99
C GLU A 608 1.15 28.23 0.51
N ILE A 609 1.53 27.39 1.46
CA ILE A 609 1.59 25.94 1.30
C ILE A 609 0.33 25.37 1.95
N ALA A 610 -0.50 24.70 1.16
CA ALA A 610 -1.71 24.10 1.69
C ALA A 610 -1.38 22.82 2.49
N VAL A 611 -2.15 22.61 3.56
CA VAL A 611 -1.97 21.47 4.49
C VAL A 611 -3.31 20.81 4.71
N CYS A 612 -3.36 19.48 4.71
CA CYS A 612 -4.58 18.76 5.06
C CYS A 612 -4.34 17.71 6.14
N ASN A 613 -5.37 17.54 7.00
CA ASN A 613 -5.37 16.65 8.15
C ASN A 613 -6.42 15.57 7.91
N LEU A 614 -5.99 14.30 7.82
CA LEU A 614 -6.81 13.21 7.33
C LEU A 614 -7.17 12.20 8.42
N GLY A 615 -8.36 11.62 8.27
CA GLY A 615 -8.84 10.48 9.04
C GLY A 615 -9.98 9.78 8.30
N SER A 616 -10.19 8.50 8.61
CA SER A 616 -11.16 7.68 7.90
C SER A 616 -12.08 6.93 8.84
N VAL A 617 -13.37 7.01 8.56
CA VAL A 617 -14.40 6.20 9.21
C VAL A 617 -14.24 4.76 8.74
N ASN A 618 -14.27 3.82 9.66
CA ASN A 618 -14.32 2.39 9.35
C ASN A 618 -15.77 1.98 9.08
N LEU A 619 -16.16 2.03 7.81
CA LEU A 619 -17.55 1.90 7.40
C LEU A 619 -18.21 0.57 7.84
N PRO A 620 -17.57 -0.61 7.71
CA PRO A 620 -18.18 -1.87 8.15
C PRO A 620 -18.47 -1.95 9.66
N GLN A 621 -17.80 -1.15 10.50
CA GLN A 621 -18.11 -1.07 11.93
C GLN A 621 -19.43 -0.33 12.21
N HIS A 622 -19.95 0.38 11.22
CA HIS A 622 -21.22 1.12 11.28
C HIS A 622 -22.35 0.38 10.54
N ILE A 623 -22.11 -0.85 10.05
CA ILE A 623 -23.15 -1.71 9.49
C ILE A 623 -23.64 -2.66 10.58
N GLU A 624 -24.86 -2.50 11.02
CA GLU A 624 -25.53 -3.30 12.04
C GLU A 624 -26.90 -3.77 11.54
N ASN A 625 -27.22 -5.02 11.75
CA ASN A 625 -28.49 -5.62 11.31
C ASN A 625 -28.83 -5.44 9.80
N GLY A 626 -27.79 -5.38 8.95
CA GLY A 626 -27.97 -5.20 7.50
C GLY A 626 -28.24 -3.76 7.06
N GLU A 627 -28.05 -2.78 7.94
CA GLU A 627 -28.26 -1.35 7.66
C GLU A 627 -27.14 -0.49 8.25
N LEU A 628 -27.00 0.73 7.72
CA LEU A 628 -26.06 1.73 8.26
C LEU A 628 -26.63 2.31 9.57
N ASN A 629 -25.93 2.12 10.68
CA ASN A 629 -26.27 2.73 11.98
C ASN A 629 -25.88 4.21 11.99
N VAL A 630 -26.82 5.08 11.59
CA VAL A 630 -26.60 6.54 11.47
C VAL A 630 -26.29 7.18 12.82
N ALA A 631 -26.90 6.73 13.93
CA ALA A 631 -26.65 7.30 15.25
C ALA A 631 -25.20 7.04 15.73
N LYS A 632 -24.69 5.82 15.52
CA LYS A 632 -23.29 5.48 15.78
C LYS A 632 -22.35 6.29 14.89
N LEU A 633 -22.69 6.40 13.60
CA LEU A 633 -21.91 7.17 12.63
C LEU A 633 -21.83 8.66 13.02
N GLU A 634 -22.94 9.26 13.50
CA GLU A 634 -22.97 10.65 13.97
C GLU A 634 -22.07 10.86 15.19
N ALA A 635 -22.11 9.96 16.17
CA ALA A 635 -21.24 10.01 17.34
C ALA A 635 -19.75 9.92 16.93
N THR A 636 -19.42 8.97 16.05
CA THR A 636 -18.07 8.79 15.50
C THR A 636 -17.57 10.05 14.80
N ILE A 637 -18.37 10.62 13.90
CA ILE A 637 -17.98 11.79 13.09
C ILE A 637 -17.84 13.05 13.95
N ASN A 638 -18.70 13.27 14.94
CA ASN A 638 -18.59 14.42 15.82
C ASN A 638 -17.24 14.41 16.60
N THR A 639 -16.87 13.26 17.18
CA THR A 639 -15.60 13.11 17.89
C THR A 639 -14.40 13.19 16.90
N ALA A 640 -14.48 12.53 15.75
CA ALA A 640 -13.43 12.52 14.75
C ALA A 640 -13.15 13.92 14.16
N MET A 641 -14.20 14.72 13.87
CA MET A 641 -14.03 16.10 13.37
C MET A 641 -13.35 16.99 14.40
N ARG A 642 -13.65 16.83 15.70
CA ARG A 642 -12.92 17.51 16.79
C ARG A 642 -11.45 17.10 16.83
N MET A 643 -11.15 15.82 16.72
CA MET A 643 -9.77 15.32 16.68
C MET A 643 -9.00 15.92 15.49
N LEU A 644 -9.60 15.96 14.30
CA LEU A 644 -8.98 16.52 13.10
C LEU A 644 -8.77 18.04 13.21
N ASP A 645 -9.70 18.79 13.82
CA ASP A 645 -9.53 20.21 14.09
C ASP A 645 -8.41 20.46 15.12
N ASN A 646 -8.29 19.60 16.14
CA ASN A 646 -7.25 19.69 17.16
C ASN A 646 -5.85 19.43 16.60
N VAL A 647 -5.71 18.58 15.57
CA VAL A 647 -4.43 18.39 14.85
C VAL A 647 -3.87 19.72 14.38
N ILE A 648 -4.69 20.62 13.86
CA ILE A 648 -4.26 21.91 13.29
C ILE A 648 -3.52 22.77 14.33
N GLU A 649 -3.99 22.78 15.56
CA GLU A 649 -3.42 23.57 16.67
C GLU A 649 -2.14 22.95 17.25
N TYR A 650 -2.13 21.62 17.38
CA TYR A 650 -1.07 20.87 18.04
C TYR A 650 0.08 20.49 17.09
N ASN A 651 -0.15 20.56 15.78
CA ASN A 651 0.83 20.14 14.77
C ASN A 651 2.14 20.94 14.85
N TYR A 652 3.27 20.24 14.80
CA TYR A 652 4.57 20.86 14.59
C TYR A 652 4.74 21.22 13.11
N TYR A 653 5.02 22.48 12.83
CA TYR A 653 5.22 22.98 11.48
C TYR A 653 6.70 23.30 11.23
N SER A 654 7.35 22.50 10.39
CA SER A 654 8.73 22.77 9.95
C SER A 654 8.86 23.97 8.99
N VAL A 655 7.74 24.37 8.35
CA VAL A 655 7.66 25.47 7.38
C VAL A 655 6.58 26.47 7.79
N LYS A 656 6.94 27.76 7.88
CA LYS A 656 6.04 28.81 8.38
C LYS A 656 4.83 29.05 7.47
N THR A 657 5.00 29.03 6.15
CA THR A 657 3.93 29.25 5.17
C THR A 657 2.86 28.15 5.24
N ALA A 658 3.24 26.91 5.56
CA ALA A 658 2.33 25.81 5.82
C ALA A 658 1.53 26.04 7.11
N ARG A 659 2.18 26.50 8.20
CA ARG A 659 1.50 26.84 9.45
C ARG A 659 0.47 27.96 9.27
N ASP A 660 0.87 29.03 8.63
CA ASP A 660 0.03 30.22 8.45
C ASP A 660 -1.20 29.90 7.59
N SER A 661 -1.06 29.06 6.55
CA SER A 661 -2.16 28.56 5.72
C SER A 661 -3.11 27.66 6.52
N ASN A 662 -2.57 26.65 7.22
CA ASN A 662 -3.39 25.69 7.96
C ASN A 662 -4.21 26.35 9.09
N LEU A 663 -3.61 27.25 9.85
CA LEU A 663 -4.32 28.00 10.89
C LEU A 663 -5.37 28.97 10.33
N ARG A 664 -5.13 29.53 9.12
CA ARG A 664 -6.04 30.47 8.47
C ARG A 664 -7.29 29.78 7.93
N HIS A 665 -7.12 28.64 7.23
CA HIS A 665 -8.18 27.97 6.50
C HIS A 665 -8.75 26.76 7.25
N ARG A 666 -7.96 26.10 8.09
CA ARG A 666 -8.35 24.95 8.91
C ARG A 666 -8.97 23.80 8.09
N PRO A 667 -8.39 23.36 6.96
CA PRO A 667 -8.96 22.28 6.19
C PRO A 667 -8.73 20.93 6.88
N VAL A 668 -9.74 20.07 6.80
CA VAL A 668 -9.65 18.67 7.20
C VAL A 668 -10.17 17.77 6.08
N GLY A 669 -9.85 16.50 6.12
CA GLY A 669 -10.32 15.51 5.14
C GLY A 669 -10.83 14.26 5.84
N MET A 670 -12.14 14.24 6.08
CA MET A 670 -12.86 13.07 6.55
C MET A 670 -13.11 12.13 5.37
N GLY A 671 -12.59 10.92 5.44
CA GLY A 671 -12.81 9.87 4.45
C GLY A 671 -13.44 8.62 5.07
N LEU A 672 -13.37 7.53 4.34
CA LEU A 672 -13.85 6.22 4.77
C LEU A 672 -12.86 5.11 4.35
N MET A 673 -12.94 3.96 5.00
CA MET A 673 -12.25 2.71 4.63
C MET A 673 -13.18 1.53 4.85
N GLY A 674 -12.85 0.38 4.26
CA GLY A 674 -13.67 -0.82 4.38
C GLY A 674 -14.96 -0.78 3.55
N PHE A 675 -14.99 -0.04 2.43
CA PHE A 675 -16.19 0.03 1.60
C PHE A 675 -16.60 -1.35 1.07
N GLN A 676 -15.64 -2.15 0.60
CA GLN A 676 -15.91 -3.49 0.11
C GLN A 676 -16.42 -4.42 1.24
N ASP A 677 -15.86 -4.30 2.47
CA ASP A 677 -16.32 -5.07 3.63
C ASP A 677 -17.77 -4.70 3.99
N ALA A 678 -18.13 -3.42 3.88
CA ALA A 678 -19.51 -2.99 4.08
C ALA A 678 -20.44 -3.62 3.03
N LEU A 679 -20.02 -3.68 1.76
CA LEU A 679 -20.78 -4.36 0.70
C LEU A 679 -20.95 -5.86 1.00
N TYR A 680 -19.92 -6.55 1.50
CA TYR A 680 -20.02 -7.96 1.89
C TYR A 680 -20.99 -8.17 3.05
N LYS A 681 -20.97 -7.31 4.07
CA LYS A 681 -21.95 -7.34 5.17
C LYS A 681 -23.39 -7.14 4.69
N LEU A 682 -23.58 -6.33 3.66
CA LEU A 682 -24.88 -6.05 3.03
C LEU A 682 -25.24 -7.06 1.93
N LYS A 683 -24.35 -8.00 1.59
CA LYS A 683 -24.48 -8.96 0.48
C LYS A 683 -24.74 -8.27 -0.88
N LEU A 684 -24.05 -7.13 -1.12
CA LEU A 684 -24.15 -6.36 -2.35
C LEU A 684 -22.91 -6.61 -3.22
N PRO A 685 -23.05 -7.11 -4.45
CA PRO A 685 -21.95 -7.18 -5.40
C PRO A 685 -21.43 -5.77 -5.75
N TYR A 686 -20.12 -5.57 -5.84
CA TYR A 686 -19.55 -4.27 -6.23
C TYR A 686 -20.03 -3.81 -7.61
N GLU A 687 -20.16 -4.74 -8.55
CA GLU A 687 -20.68 -4.53 -9.89
C GLU A 687 -22.22 -4.59 -9.87
N SER A 688 -22.86 -3.63 -9.21
CA SER A 688 -24.33 -3.52 -9.13
C SER A 688 -24.78 -2.07 -8.92
N SER A 689 -26.02 -1.78 -9.34
CA SER A 689 -26.69 -0.50 -9.09
C SER A 689 -26.87 -0.24 -7.59
N GLU A 690 -27.12 -1.29 -6.83
CA GLU A 690 -27.31 -1.26 -5.38
C GLU A 690 -26.02 -0.84 -4.65
N ALA A 691 -24.85 -1.32 -5.10
CA ALA A 691 -23.56 -0.89 -4.56
C ALA A 691 -23.27 0.58 -4.91
N VAL A 692 -23.62 1.04 -6.10
CA VAL A 692 -23.51 2.45 -6.51
C VAL A 692 -24.41 3.33 -5.66
N GLU A 693 -25.65 2.91 -5.41
CA GLU A 693 -26.59 3.60 -4.53
C GLU A 693 -26.08 3.63 -3.08
N PHE A 694 -25.51 2.53 -2.57
CA PHE A 694 -24.91 2.50 -1.25
C PHE A 694 -23.67 3.42 -1.15
N ALA A 695 -22.84 3.51 -2.22
CA ALA A 695 -21.72 4.45 -2.29
C ALA A 695 -22.21 5.91 -2.18
N ASP A 696 -23.32 6.21 -2.82
CA ASP A 696 -24.00 7.50 -2.76
C ASP A 696 -24.48 7.82 -1.35
N ARG A 697 -25.39 6.97 -0.81
CA ARG A 697 -26.08 7.21 0.47
C ARG A 697 -25.13 7.22 1.65
N SER A 698 -24.16 6.31 1.68
CA SER A 698 -23.16 6.29 2.76
C SER A 698 -22.32 7.58 2.77
N MET A 699 -21.89 8.06 1.59
CA MET A 699 -21.12 9.31 1.51
C MET A 699 -21.99 10.55 1.76
N GLU A 700 -23.25 10.55 1.35
CA GLU A 700 -24.21 11.59 1.70
C GLU A 700 -24.33 11.76 3.23
N GLN A 701 -24.49 10.65 3.97
CA GLN A 701 -24.55 10.65 5.43
C GLN A 701 -23.25 11.19 6.05
N ILE A 702 -22.09 10.70 5.60
CA ILE A 702 -20.79 11.14 6.12
C ILE A 702 -20.61 12.66 5.88
N SER A 703 -20.90 13.13 4.68
CA SER A 703 -20.75 14.55 4.32
C SER A 703 -21.69 15.45 5.14
N TYR A 704 -22.96 15.07 5.24
CA TYR A 704 -23.95 15.79 6.03
C TYR A 704 -23.51 15.92 7.50
N LEU A 705 -23.09 14.81 8.10
CA LEU A 705 -22.66 14.76 9.50
C LEU A 705 -21.34 15.51 9.72
N ALA A 706 -20.38 15.44 8.79
CA ALA A 706 -19.11 16.17 8.89
C ALA A 706 -19.32 17.70 8.80
N ILE A 707 -20.17 18.16 7.90
CA ILE A 707 -20.54 19.59 7.80
C ILE A 707 -21.25 20.03 9.07
N LYS A 708 -22.23 19.25 9.56
CA LYS A 708 -22.92 19.51 10.83
C LYS A 708 -21.95 19.60 12.01
N ALA A 709 -21.00 18.65 12.11
CA ALA A 709 -19.97 18.65 13.15
C ALA A 709 -19.05 19.88 13.05
N SER A 710 -18.66 20.29 11.85
CA SER A 710 -17.88 21.52 11.63
C SER A 710 -18.66 22.78 12.04
N THR A 711 -19.99 22.85 11.82
CA THR A 711 -20.80 23.97 12.36
C THR A 711 -20.90 23.94 13.87
N ASN A 712 -20.99 22.76 14.51
CA ASN A 712 -20.97 22.63 15.97
C ASN A 712 -19.65 23.16 16.54
N LEU A 713 -18.52 22.83 15.92
CA LEU A 713 -17.21 23.36 16.30
C LEU A 713 -17.10 24.87 16.05
N ALA A 714 -17.73 25.39 14.99
CA ALA A 714 -17.77 26.83 14.71
C ALA A 714 -18.59 27.59 15.78
N GLU A 715 -19.68 27.02 16.26
CA GLU A 715 -20.49 27.57 17.37
C GLU A 715 -19.67 27.63 18.66
N GLU A 716 -18.88 26.60 18.95
CA GLU A 716 -18.03 26.51 20.15
C GLU A 716 -16.77 27.40 20.06
N ARG A 717 -16.08 27.40 18.92
CA ARG A 717 -14.71 27.93 18.76
C ARG A 717 -14.58 29.05 17.75
N GLY A 718 -15.66 29.45 17.11
CA GLY A 718 -15.68 30.43 16.02
C GLY A 718 -15.39 29.80 14.64
N ALA A 719 -15.93 30.44 13.62
CA ALA A 719 -15.70 30.05 12.22
C ALA A 719 -14.23 30.30 11.82
N TYR A 720 -13.74 29.54 10.81
CA TYR A 720 -12.38 29.78 10.29
C TYR A 720 -12.24 31.19 9.69
N SER A 721 -11.04 31.76 9.76
CA SER A 721 -10.82 33.20 9.55
C SER A 721 -11.14 33.68 8.12
N THR A 722 -11.18 32.82 7.14
CA THR A 722 -11.50 33.13 5.74
C THR A 722 -12.87 32.63 5.28
N PHE A 723 -13.80 32.41 6.21
CA PHE A 723 -15.15 31.95 5.93
C PHE A 723 -15.94 32.92 5.04
N LYS A 724 -15.84 34.22 5.34
CA LYS A 724 -16.58 35.25 4.60
C LYS A 724 -16.17 35.31 3.12
N GLY A 725 -17.16 35.18 2.24
CA GLY A 725 -17.03 35.15 0.79
C GLY A 725 -16.84 33.74 0.22
N SER A 726 -16.72 32.72 1.06
CA SER A 726 -16.64 31.31 0.63
C SER A 726 -17.97 30.83 0.03
N LEU A 727 -17.97 29.69 -0.67
CA LEU A 727 -19.22 29.06 -1.09
C LEU A 727 -20.12 28.70 0.11
N TRP A 728 -19.51 28.33 1.25
CA TRP A 728 -20.23 28.10 2.50
C TRP A 728 -20.99 29.35 2.98
N ASP A 729 -20.36 30.52 2.95
CA ASP A 729 -21.00 31.80 3.32
C ASP A 729 -22.15 32.20 2.37
N GLN A 730 -22.08 31.73 1.13
CA GLN A 730 -23.11 31.90 0.11
C GLN A 730 -24.22 30.83 0.17
N GLY A 731 -24.13 29.86 1.08
CA GLY A 731 -25.07 28.73 1.16
C GLY A 731 -24.95 27.71 0.03
N ILE A 732 -23.82 27.68 -0.65
CA ILE A 732 -23.53 26.74 -1.73
C ILE A 732 -22.79 25.53 -1.14
N LEU A 733 -23.50 24.41 -0.98
CA LEU A 733 -22.95 23.15 -0.46
C LEU A 733 -22.33 22.32 -1.58
N PRO A 734 -21.61 21.22 -1.28
CA PRO A 734 -20.97 20.39 -2.31
C PRO A 734 -21.92 19.95 -3.43
N ILE A 735 -23.14 19.54 -3.11
CA ILE A 735 -24.15 19.15 -4.11
C ILE A 735 -24.53 20.31 -5.04
N ASP A 736 -24.69 21.52 -4.50
CA ASP A 736 -25.07 22.71 -5.28
C ASP A 736 -23.95 23.15 -6.25
N SER A 737 -22.69 22.88 -5.87
CA SER A 737 -21.51 23.23 -6.68
C SER A 737 -21.47 22.51 -8.04
N ILE A 738 -22.22 21.42 -8.21
CA ILE A 738 -22.39 20.73 -9.50
C ILE A 738 -22.98 21.66 -10.55
N LYS A 739 -23.93 22.52 -10.15
CA LYS A 739 -24.52 23.52 -11.06
C LYS A 739 -23.47 24.49 -11.58
N ILE A 740 -22.52 24.93 -10.73
CA ILE A 740 -21.43 25.82 -11.14
C ILE A 740 -20.56 25.13 -12.18
N LEU A 741 -20.23 23.86 -11.97
CA LEU A 741 -19.47 23.05 -12.94
C LEU A 741 -20.24 22.90 -14.24
N ARG A 742 -21.51 22.57 -14.20
CA ARG A 742 -22.40 22.40 -15.36
C ARG A 742 -22.47 23.67 -16.21
N GLU A 743 -22.68 24.82 -15.60
CA GLU A 743 -22.74 26.12 -16.28
C GLU A 743 -21.43 26.50 -16.98
N ASN A 744 -20.28 26.13 -16.39
CA ASN A 744 -18.95 26.41 -16.96
C ASN A 744 -18.52 25.39 -18.02
N ARG A 745 -18.74 24.10 -17.77
CA ARG A 745 -18.31 23.02 -18.66
C ARG A 745 -19.22 22.88 -19.89
N GLY A 746 -20.53 23.07 -19.75
CA GLY A 746 -21.58 22.83 -20.73
C GLY A 746 -22.43 21.62 -20.37
N GLU A 747 -23.75 21.71 -20.56
CA GLU A 747 -24.75 20.70 -20.19
C GLU A 747 -24.45 19.34 -20.82
N GLU A 748 -24.03 19.32 -22.07
CA GLU A 748 -23.74 18.12 -22.87
C GLU A 748 -22.46 17.36 -22.41
N TYR A 749 -21.65 17.99 -21.58
CA TYR A 749 -20.37 17.45 -21.12
C TYR A 749 -20.39 16.97 -19.67
N LEU A 750 -21.52 17.11 -18.95
CA LEU A 750 -21.62 16.65 -17.55
C LEU A 750 -22.83 15.75 -17.36
N ASP A 751 -22.57 14.49 -17.04
CA ASP A 751 -23.55 13.45 -16.72
C ASP A 751 -23.33 12.97 -15.28
N GLN A 752 -23.56 13.86 -14.31
CA GLN A 752 -23.44 13.56 -12.88
C GLN A 752 -24.82 13.55 -12.23
N ASP A 753 -25.08 12.56 -11.38
CA ASP A 753 -26.32 12.49 -10.58
C ASP A 753 -26.38 13.63 -9.58
N GLU A 754 -27.57 14.18 -9.34
CA GLU A 754 -27.85 15.27 -8.39
C GLU A 754 -28.93 14.90 -7.36
N SER A 755 -29.27 13.61 -7.27
CA SER A 755 -30.23 13.14 -6.26
C SER A 755 -29.70 13.30 -4.85
N GLN A 756 -30.57 13.62 -3.90
CA GLN A 756 -30.29 13.80 -2.47
C GLN A 756 -31.46 13.22 -1.65
N THR A 757 -31.19 12.81 -0.41
CA THR A 757 -32.21 12.20 0.47
C THR A 757 -32.33 12.87 1.82
N LEU A 758 -31.31 13.64 2.25
CA LEU A 758 -31.29 14.30 3.55
C LEU A 758 -31.83 15.73 3.47
N ASP A 759 -32.13 16.29 4.63
CA ASP A 759 -32.57 17.68 4.75
C ASP A 759 -31.39 18.67 4.66
N TRP A 760 -30.91 18.87 3.44
CA TRP A 760 -29.79 19.78 3.16
C TRP A 760 -30.19 21.26 3.38
N GLU A 761 -31.46 21.62 3.33
CA GLU A 761 -31.90 23.01 3.53
C GLU A 761 -31.70 23.47 4.97
N THR A 762 -32.11 22.69 5.94
CA THR A 762 -31.84 22.98 7.37
C THR A 762 -30.35 23.10 7.65
N LEU A 763 -29.52 22.25 7.04
CA LEU A 763 -28.06 22.31 7.21
C LEU A 763 -27.47 23.57 6.54
N ARG A 764 -27.94 23.93 5.35
CA ARG A 764 -27.60 25.18 4.63
C ARG A 764 -27.83 26.43 5.49
N GLU A 765 -29.04 26.56 6.04
CA GLU A 765 -29.36 27.64 6.94
C GLU A 765 -28.43 27.72 8.14
N ARG A 766 -28.10 26.57 8.73
CA ARG A 766 -27.16 26.50 9.85
C ARG A 766 -25.75 26.93 9.44
N VAL A 767 -25.22 26.47 8.29
CA VAL A 767 -23.93 26.89 7.76
C VAL A 767 -23.85 28.40 7.54
N MET A 768 -24.90 29.01 6.97
CA MET A 768 -24.95 30.46 6.73
C MET A 768 -25.02 31.28 8.04
N ASN A 769 -25.73 30.78 9.03
CA ASN A 769 -25.99 31.50 10.27
C ASN A 769 -24.86 31.35 11.31
N VAL A 770 -24.29 30.15 11.44
CA VAL A 770 -23.27 29.80 12.42
C VAL A 770 -21.85 29.91 11.84
N GLY A 771 -21.70 29.56 10.56
CA GLY A 771 -20.43 29.41 9.88
C GLY A 771 -19.88 28.00 9.98
N MET A 772 -18.70 27.80 9.37
CA MET A 772 -17.93 26.57 9.38
C MET A 772 -16.64 26.75 10.18
N ARG A 773 -16.24 25.75 10.96
CA ARG A 773 -14.92 25.72 11.62
C ARG A 773 -13.81 25.41 10.63
N ASN A 774 -14.10 24.59 9.62
CA ASN A 774 -13.14 24.06 8.64
C ASN A 774 -13.52 24.53 7.24
N SER A 775 -12.51 24.93 6.44
CA SER A 775 -12.75 25.38 5.05
C SER A 775 -13.13 24.23 4.13
N ASN A 776 -12.64 23.04 4.42
CA ASN A 776 -12.93 21.80 3.74
C ASN A 776 -13.13 20.71 4.79
N CYS A 777 -14.00 19.75 4.54
CA CYS A 777 -14.35 18.69 5.48
C CYS A 777 -14.10 17.29 4.97
N MET A 778 -14.21 17.00 3.65
CA MET A 778 -14.23 15.65 3.11
C MET A 778 -13.15 15.40 2.06
N ALA A 779 -12.37 14.34 2.26
CA ALA A 779 -11.44 13.79 1.29
C ALA A 779 -11.28 12.28 1.53
N ILE A 780 -11.29 11.46 0.48
CA ILE A 780 -11.11 10.01 0.63
C ILE A 780 -9.68 9.63 0.27
N ALA A 781 -8.90 9.33 1.31
CA ALA A 781 -7.51 8.90 1.20
C ALA A 781 -7.38 7.38 0.93
N PRO A 782 -6.22 6.86 0.46
CA PRO A 782 -6.05 5.44 0.13
C PRO A 782 -6.11 4.48 1.32
N THR A 783 -5.80 4.92 2.54
CA THR A 783 -5.82 4.18 3.81
C THR A 783 -4.98 2.89 3.85
N ALA A 784 -3.95 2.76 3.01
CA ALA A 784 -3.22 1.51 2.79
C ALA A 784 -2.65 0.85 4.06
N THR A 785 -2.20 1.64 5.05
CA THR A 785 -1.63 1.12 6.31
C THR A 785 -2.65 1.04 7.43
N ILE A 786 -3.49 2.07 7.60
CA ILE A 786 -4.47 2.10 8.69
C ILE A 786 -5.57 1.04 8.49
N ALA A 787 -5.92 0.72 7.25
CA ALA A 787 -6.82 -0.39 6.94
C ALA A 787 -6.24 -1.76 7.35
N ASN A 788 -4.91 -1.96 7.24
CA ASN A 788 -4.24 -3.18 7.73
C ASN A 788 -4.34 -3.30 9.25
N ILE A 789 -4.16 -2.18 9.98
CA ILE A 789 -4.28 -2.15 11.45
C ILE A 789 -5.67 -2.60 11.88
N THR A 790 -6.71 -2.12 11.21
CA THR A 790 -8.10 -2.40 11.54
C THR A 790 -8.65 -3.68 10.90
N GLY A 791 -7.89 -4.32 10.00
CA GLY A 791 -8.25 -5.59 9.37
C GLY A 791 -9.38 -5.48 8.34
N VAL A 792 -9.49 -4.33 7.63
CA VAL A 792 -10.52 -4.09 6.59
C VAL A 792 -9.90 -3.79 5.23
N SER A 793 -10.71 -3.79 4.17
CA SER A 793 -10.30 -3.35 2.83
C SER A 793 -9.90 -1.87 2.82
N GLN A 794 -8.96 -1.54 1.94
CA GLN A 794 -8.45 -0.18 1.83
C GLN A 794 -9.51 0.74 1.22
N SER A 795 -9.77 1.88 1.85
CA SER A 795 -10.54 2.97 1.29
C SER A 795 -11.86 2.51 0.61
N ILE A 796 -11.96 2.78 -0.69
CA ILE A 796 -13.09 2.46 -1.58
C ILE A 796 -12.76 1.32 -2.56
N GLU A 797 -11.64 0.62 -2.32
CA GLU A 797 -11.10 -0.38 -3.23
C GLU A 797 -11.96 -1.66 -3.25
N PRO A 798 -12.15 -2.29 -4.42
CA PRO A 798 -12.63 -3.66 -4.49
C PRO A 798 -11.56 -4.64 -3.99
N THR A 799 -11.98 -5.83 -3.57
CA THR A 799 -11.05 -6.89 -3.16
C THR A 799 -10.11 -7.26 -4.31
N TYR A 800 -8.80 -7.16 -4.07
CA TYR A 800 -7.79 -7.46 -5.09
C TYR A 800 -7.81 -8.94 -5.48
N GLN A 801 -7.76 -9.83 -4.48
CA GLN A 801 -7.88 -11.30 -4.58
C GLN A 801 -8.51 -11.85 -3.31
N ASN A 802 -9.27 -12.96 -3.38
CA ASN A 802 -9.91 -13.53 -2.19
C ASN A 802 -8.96 -14.39 -1.34
N LEU A 803 -7.85 -14.85 -1.90
CA LEU A 803 -6.74 -15.49 -1.20
C LEU A 803 -5.44 -15.09 -1.87
N TYR A 804 -4.52 -14.47 -1.14
CA TYR A 804 -3.24 -14.02 -1.67
C TYR A 804 -2.19 -13.88 -0.56
N VAL A 805 -0.93 -13.75 -0.97
CA VAL A 805 0.17 -13.43 -0.08
C VAL A 805 0.51 -11.96 -0.22
N LYS A 806 0.30 -11.22 0.84
CA LYS A 806 0.65 -9.81 0.96
C LYS A 806 2.10 -9.70 1.43
N SER A 807 2.95 -9.07 0.61
CA SER A 807 4.35 -8.83 0.94
C SER A 807 4.56 -7.35 1.23
N ASN A 808 5.06 -7.01 2.41
CA ASN A 808 5.37 -5.63 2.80
C ASN A 808 6.72 -5.59 3.55
N LEU A 809 7.12 -4.41 4.06
CA LEU A 809 8.37 -4.27 4.83
C LEU A 809 8.40 -5.11 6.12
N SER A 810 7.24 -5.46 6.66
CA SER A 810 7.09 -6.30 7.86
C SER A 810 7.14 -7.81 7.55
N GLY A 811 7.11 -8.22 6.29
CA GLY A 811 7.16 -9.62 5.89
C GLY A 811 6.08 -10.04 4.89
N GLU A 812 5.83 -11.34 4.82
CA GLU A 812 4.81 -11.96 3.98
C GLU A 812 3.65 -12.48 4.83
N PHE A 813 2.43 -12.18 4.38
CA PHE A 813 1.20 -12.49 5.10
C PHE A 813 0.22 -13.17 4.15
N THR A 814 -0.23 -14.38 4.48
CA THR A 814 -1.37 -14.98 3.78
C THR A 814 -2.64 -14.28 4.25
N VAL A 815 -3.38 -13.74 3.31
CA VAL A 815 -4.65 -13.05 3.54
C VAL A 815 -5.75 -13.82 2.82
N ALA A 816 -6.75 -14.28 3.56
CA ALA A 816 -7.99 -14.85 3.02
C ALA A 816 -9.13 -13.87 3.28
N ASN A 817 -10.04 -13.72 2.33
CA ASN A 817 -11.24 -12.92 2.51
C ASN A 817 -12.15 -13.58 3.56
N PRO A 818 -12.32 -12.97 4.76
CA PRO A 818 -13.03 -13.62 5.87
C PRO A 818 -14.51 -13.84 5.55
N TYR A 819 -15.14 -12.94 4.80
CA TYR A 819 -16.55 -13.06 4.42
C TYR A 819 -16.79 -14.23 3.46
N LEU A 820 -15.91 -14.44 2.48
CA LEU A 820 -15.97 -15.61 1.59
C LEU A 820 -15.78 -16.92 2.38
N VAL A 821 -14.80 -16.95 3.29
CA VAL A 821 -14.53 -18.14 4.13
C VAL A 821 -15.74 -18.48 5.00
N GLU A 822 -16.38 -17.47 5.60
CA GLU A 822 -17.59 -17.64 6.41
C GLU A 822 -18.74 -18.18 5.58
N ASP A 823 -19.01 -17.61 4.41
CA ASP A 823 -20.07 -18.08 3.51
C ASP A 823 -19.80 -19.52 3.00
N LEU A 824 -18.55 -19.85 2.64
CA LEU A 824 -18.19 -21.20 2.23
C LEU A 824 -18.29 -22.21 3.39
N LYS A 825 -17.94 -21.83 4.61
CA LYS A 825 -18.13 -22.64 5.82
C LYS A 825 -19.63 -22.91 6.09
N ALA A 826 -20.46 -21.89 5.96
CA ALA A 826 -21.91 -22.02 6.14
C ALA A 826 -22.54 -23.02 5.13
N LEU A 827 -21.96 -23.13 3.93
CA LEU A 827 -22.36 -24.08 2.89
C LEU A 827 -21.63 -25.42 3.00
N GLY A 828 -20.71 -25.61 3.94
CA GLY A 828 -19.89 -26.81 4.05
C GLY A 828 -18.89 -27.01 2.90
N LEU A 829 -18.49 -25.93 2.22
CA LEU A 829 -17.60 -25.93 1.05
C LEU A 829 -16.16 -25.53 1.37
N TRP A 830 -15.89 -25.01 2.58
CA TRP A 830 -14.52 -24.67 2.98
C TRP A 830 -13.75 -25.91 3.40
N ASP A 831 -12.79 -26.32 2.59
CA ASP A 831 -11.89 -27.45 2.82
C ASP A 831 -10.53 -27.18 2.16
N GLU A 832 -9.56 -28.06 2.35
CA GLU A 832 -8.21 -27.96 1.78
C GLU A 832 -8.25 -27.89 0.24
N VAL A 833 -9.20 -28.58 -0.41
CA VAL A 833 -9.39 -28.54 -1.87
C VAL A 833 -9.83 -27.12 -2.30
N MET A 834 -10.75 -26.50 -1.56
CA MET A 834 -11.20 -25.14 -1.84
C MET A 834 -10.05 -24.12 -1.71
N ALA A 835 -9.23 -24.24 -0.67
CA ALA A 835 -8.06 -23.38 -0.50
C ALA A 835 -7.05 -23.55 -1.66
N ASN A 836 -6.83 -24.78 -2.11
CA ASN A 836 -5.97 -25.07 -3.27
C ASN A 836 -6.58 -24.60 -4.59
N ASP A 837 -7.91 -24.71 -4.78
CA ASP A 837 -8.61 -24.15 -5.95
C ASP A 837 -8.46 -22.62 -5.98
N LEU A 838 -8.66 -21.94 -4.86
CA LEU A 838 -8.46 -20.49 -4.76
C LEU A 838 -7.01 -20.08 -5.10
N LYS A 839 -6.01 -20.81 -4.63
CA LYS A 839 -4.61 -20.59 -5.02
C LYS A 839 -4.37 -20.77 -6.52
N TYR A 840 -4.93 -21.85 -7.09
CA TYR A 840 -4.79 -22.16 -8.52
C TYR A 840 -5.39 -21.08 -9.42
N TYR A 841 -6.52 -20.49 -9.01
CA TYR A 841 -7.21 -19.42 -9.73
C TYR A 841 -6.79 -18.01 -9.26
N ASP A 842 -5.64 -17.87 -8.61
CA ASP A 842 -5.12 -16.57 -8.13
C ASP A 842 -6.14 -15.78 -7.27
N GLY A 843 -6.85 -16.47 -6.39
CA GLY A 843 -7.87 -15.92 -5.52
C GLY A 843 -9.21 -15.61 -6.20
N SER A 844 -9.36 -15.91 -7.50
CA SER A 844 -10.64 -15.81 -8.21
C SER A 844 -11.57 -16.97 -7.85
N VAL A 845 -12.85 -16.69 -7.68
CA VAL A 845 -13.91 -17.70 -7.48
C VAL A 845 -14.58 -18.10 -8.78
N GLN A 846 -14.32 -17.42 -9.90
CA GLN A 846 -15.07 -17.57 -11.15
C GLN A 846 -14.90 -18.97 -11.78
N GLY A 847 -13.68 -19.53 -11.72
CA GLY A 847 -13.34 -20.83 -12.30
C GLY A 847 -13.65 -22.03 -11.40
N ILE A 848 -14.20 -21.84 -10.20
CA ILE A 848 -14.45 -22.92 -9.22
C ILE A 848 -15.89 -23.37 -9.32
N ASP A 849 -16.14 -24.57 -9.91
CA ASP A 849 -17.50 -25.08 -10.19
C ASP A 849 -18.32 -25.35 -8.92
N ARG A 850 -17.67 -25.65 -7.80
CA ARG A 850 -18.30 -25.91 -6.50
C ARG A 850 -18.95 -24.68 -5.87
N ILE A 851 -18.51 -23.46 -6.25
CA ILE A 851 -19.02 -22.21 -5.68
C ILE A 851 -20.30 -21.82 -6.41
N PRO A 852 -21.42 -21.53 -5.70
CA PRO A 852 -22.67 -21.05 -6.29
C PRO A 852 -22.50 -19.73 -7.06
N ASP A 853 -23.33 -19.51 -8.08
CA ASP A 853 -23.20 -18.35 -8.98
C ASP A 853 -23.44 -17.00 -8.27
N ASP A 854 -24.31 -16.96 -7.27
CA ASP A 854 -24.57 -15.78 -6.45
C ASP A 854 -23.31 -15.35 -5.66
N LEU A 855 -22.56 -16.30 -5.10
CA LEU A 855 -21.27 -16.03 -4.46
C LEU A 855 -20.20 -15.64 -5.47
N LYS A 856 -20.21 -16.22 -6.68
CA LYS A 856 -19.29 -15.81 -7.75
C LYS A 856 -19.47 -14.34 -8.13
N VAL A 857 -20.71 -13.86 -8.18
CA VAL A 857 -21.01 -12.45 -8.47
C VAL A 857 -20.58 -11.56 -7.30
N LEU A 858 -20.85 -11.96 -6.04
CA LEU A 858 -20.52 -11.19 -4.84
C LEU A 858 -19.02 -11.03 -4.63
N TYR A 859 -18.24 -12.11 -4.87
CA TYR A 859 -16.81 -12.19 -4.57
C TYR A 859 -15.90 -12.01 -5.80
N LYS A 860 -16.38 -11.25 -6.82
CA LYS A 860 -15.51 -10.81 -7.93
C LYS A 860 -14.29 -10.06 -7.42
N CYS A 861 -13.13 -10.38 -7.99
CA CYS A 861 -11.88 -9.65 -7.73
C CYS A 861 -11.82 -8.35 -8.54
N ALA A 862 -10.95 -7.42 -8.15
CA ALA A 862 -10.84 -6.09 -8.74
C ALA A 862 -10.69 -6.07 -10.28
N PHE A 863 -9.94 -7.02 -10.84
CA PHE A 863 -9.76 -7.15 -12.30
C PHE A 863 -10.91 -7.84 -13.04
N GLU A 864 -11.89 -8.37 -12.32
CA GLU A 864 -13.08 -9.03 -12.87
C GLU A 864 -14.30 -8.09 -12.92
N ILE A 865 -14.17 -6.92 -12.28
CA ILE A 865 -15.18 -5.86 -12.25
C ILE A 865 -14.94 -4.91 -13.44
N ASP A 866 -16.01 -4.56 -14.17
CA ASP A 866 -15.91 -3.53 -15.21
C ASP A 866 -15.54 -2.17 -14.55
N PRO A 867 -14.42 -1.54 -14.94
CA PRO A 867 -13.95 -0.29 -14.31
C PRO A 867 -14.95 0.88 -14.38
N ARG A 868 -15.96 0.81 -15.25
CA ARG A 868 -17.04 1.79 -15.27
C ARG A 868 -17.87 1.83 -13.98
N TRP A 869 -18.02 0.68 -13.28
CA TRP A 869 -18.68 0.65 -11.99
C TRP A 869 -17.92 1.39 -10.90
N LEU A 870 -16.57 1.36 -10.95
CA LEU A 870 -15.75 2.16 -10.04
C LEU A 870 -15.92 3.66 -10.31
N VAL A 871 -16.00 4.06 -11.59
CA VAL A 871 -16.24 5.44 -11.98
C VAL A 871 -17.65 5.90 -11.57
N GLU A 872 -18.69 5.07 -11.76
CA GLU A 872 -20.07 5.39 -11.33
C GLU A 872 -20.15 5.56 -9.81
N ALA A 873 -19.63 4.60 -9.04
CA ALA A 873 -19.60 4.71 -7.58
C ALA A 873 -18.75 5.93 -7.13
N GLY A 874 -17.62 6.19 -7.83
CA GLY A 874 -16.80 7.37 -7.62
C GLY A 874 -17.54 8.68 -7.91
N SER A 875 -18.31 8.75 -8.99
CA SER A 875 -19.14 9.91 -9.35
C SER A 875 -20.19 10.20 -8.30
N ARG A 876 -20.87 9.15 -7.81
CA ARG A 876 -21.89 9.27 -6.75
C ARG A 876 -21.29 9.78 -5.43
N ARG A 877 -20.10 9.32 -5.04
CA ARG A 877 -19.36 9.85 -3.87
C ARG A 877 -18.89 11.28 -4.10
N GLN A 878 -18.38 11.60 -5.32
CA GLN A 878 -17.79 12.91 -5.62
C GLN A 878 -18.77 14.07 -5.47
N LYS A 879 -20.07 13.85 -5.64
CA LYS A 879 -21.06 14.93 -5.46
C LYS A 879 -21.09 15.46 -4.02
N TRP A 880 -20.72 14.66 -3.02
CA TRP A 880 -20.69 14.96 -1.61
C TRP A 880 -19.34 15.46 -1.09
N LEU A 881 -18.27 15.35 -1.89
CA LEU A 881 -16.92 15.73 -1.51
C LEU A 881 -16.60 17.18 -1.91
N ASP A 882 -16.15 17.97 -0.94
CA ASP A 882 -15.60 19.30 -1.19
C ASP A 882 -14.17 19.24 -1.73
N GLN A 883 -13.38 18.21 -1.37
CA GLN A 883 -12.12 17.86 -2.00
C GLN A 883 -12.32 16.69 -2.99
N ALA A 884 -11.41 15.72 -3.06
CA ALA A 884 -11.44 14.64 -4.03
C ALA A 884 -11.35 13.26 -3.37
N GLN A 885 -11.13 12.22 -4.17
CA GLN A 885 -10.97 10.83 -3.73
C GLN A 885 -9.82 10.17 -4.51
N SER A 886 -9.03 9.36 -3.83
CA SER A 886 -7.99 8.54 -4.44
C SER A 886 -8.63 7.33 -5.11
N LEU A 887 -9.09 7.51 -6.36
CA LEU A 887 -9.81 6.50 -7.10
C LEU A 887 -8.85 5.70 -7.99
N ASN A 888 -8.53 4.47 -7.58
CA ASN A 888 -7.83 3.50 -8.41
C ASN A 888 -8.77 2.89 -9.46
N LEU A 889 -8.22 2.62 -10.65
CA LEU A 889 -8.93 1.97 -11.74
C LEU A 889 -8.23 0.67 -12.09
N TYR A 890 -8.99 -0.41 -12.28
CA TYR A 890 -8.48 -1.75 -12.56
C TYR A 890 -8.94 -2.20 -13.95
N MET A 891 -8.03 -2.72 -14.77
CA MET A 891 -8.34 -3.15 -16.14
C MET A 891 -7.55 -4.42 -16.48
N ALA A 892 -8.26 -5.57 -16.61
CA ALA A 892 -7.64 -6.85 -16.89
C ALA A 892 -6.97 -6.90 -18.28
N GLU A 893 -7.65 -6.37 -19.29
CA GLU A 893 -7.18 -6.39 -20.68
C GLU A 893 -7.18 -4.97 -21.24
N PRO A 894 -6.14 -4.18 -20.94
CA PRO A 894 -6.10 -2.80 -21.37
C PRO A 894 -5.89 -2.68 -22.88
N SER A 895 -6.61 -1.73 -23.49
CA SER A 895 -6.40 -1.30 -24.86
C SER A 895 -6.54 0.21 -24.94
N GLY A 896 -5.89 0.83 -25.92
CA GLY A 896 -5.99 2.27 -26.11
C GLY A 896 -7.42 2.78 -26.21
N ARG A 897 -8.33 2.00 -26.81
CA ARG A 897 -9.76 2.31 -26.92
C ARG A 897 -10.47 2.25 -25.57
N LYS A 898 -10.29 1.17 -24.81
CA LYS A 898 -10.91 1.02 -23.49
C LYS A 898 -10.44 2.13 -22.52
N LEU A 899 -9.16 2.49 -22.58
CA LEU A 899 -8.61 3.58 -21.77
C LEU A 899 -9.19 4.94 -22.18
N ASP A 900 -9.26 5.23 -23.49
CA ASP A 900 -9.86 6.45 -24.00
C ASP A 900 -11.31 6.61 -23.55
N GLU A 901 -12.11 5.56 -23.70
CA GLU A 901 -13.52 5.53 -23.28
C GLU A 901 -13.65 5.73 -21.76
N LEU A 902 -12.82 5.06 -20.94
CA LEU A 902 -12.89 5.11 -19.48
C LEU A 902 -12.53 6.51 -18.94
N TYR A 903 -11.43 7.14 -19.41
CA TYR A 903 -11.03 8.46 -18.89
C TYR A 903 -11.93 9.59 -19.37
N LYS A 904 -12.48 9.50 -20.57
CA LYS A 904 -13.55 10.40 -21.05
C LYS A 904 -14.82 10.23 -20.24
N PHE A 905 -15.17 9.00 -19.87
CA PHE A 905 -16.30 8.69 -19.03
C PHE A 905 -16.11 9.26 -17.62
N ALA A 906 -14.93 9.08 -17.00
CA ALA A 906 -14.59 9.66 -15.71
C ALA A 906 -14.73 11.19 -15.69
N TRP A 907 -14.28 11.88 -16.75
CA TRP A 907 -14.46 13.32 -16.88
C TRP A 907 -15.92 13.73 -17.03
N LYS A 908 -16.70 13.02 -17.87
CA LYS A 908 -18.15 13.29 -18.05
C LYS A 908 -18.93 13.07 -16.77
N LYS A 909 -18.57 12.10 -15.95
CA LYS A 909 -19.17 11.80 -14.65
C LYS A 909 -18.75 12.78 -13.53
N GLY A 910 -18.03 13.86 -13.85
CA GLY A 910 -17.72 14.94 -12.92
C GLY A 910 -16.66 14.60 -11.86
N LEU A 911 -15.85 13.57 -12.07
CA LEU A 911 -14.74 13.27 -11.18
C LEU A 911 -13.71 14.43 -11.19
N LYS A 912 -13.14 14.72 -10.02
CA LYS A 912 -12.05 15.68 -9.83
C LYS A 912 -10.70 15.06 -10.15
N THR A 913 -10.47 13.84 -9.69
CA THR A 913 -9.18 13.14 -9.79
C THR A 913 -9.38 11.65 -10.07
N THR A 914 -8.36 11.04 -10.69
CA THR A 914 -8.11 9.61 -10.68
C THR A 914 -6.73 9.35 -10.12
N TYR A 915 -6.47 8.12 -9.69
CA TYR A 915 -5.20 7.73 -9.08
C TYR A 915 -4.48 6.68 -9.94
N TYR A 916 -4.04 5.56 -9.40
CA TYR A 916 -3.38 4.52 -10.20
C TYR A 916 -4.32 3.87 -11.22
N LEU A 917 -3.80 3.63 -12.42
CA LEU A 917 -4.32 2.62 -13.31
C LEU A 917 -3.56 1.32 -13.05
N ARG A 918 -4.27 0.30 -12.61
CA ARG A 918 -3.73 -1.05 -12.42
C ARG A 918 -4.18 -1.94 -13.58
N SER A 919 -3.22 -2.58 -14.25
CA SER A 919 -3.49 -3.49 -15.37
C SER A 919 -2.75 -4.80 -15.17
N THR A 920 -3.37 -5.90 -15.58
CA THR A 920 -2.65 -7.17 -15.69
C THR A 920 -1.67 -7.08 -16.85
N SER A 921 -0.41 -7.51 -16.65
CA SER A 921 0.58 -7.52 -17.72
C SER A 921 0.18 -8.53 -18.80
N ALA A 922 0.48 -8.22 -20.07
CA ALA A 922 0.27 -9.14 -21.20
C ALA A 922 1.11 -10.44 -21.11
N THR A 923 2.02 -10.54 -20.16
CA THR A 923 2.81 -11.72 -19.83
C THR A 923 2.13 -12.53 -18.71
N HIS A 924 0.85 -12.82 -18.83
CA HIS A 924 0.35 -14.06 -18.25
C HIS A 924 0.95 -15.19 -19.07
N THR A 925 1.90 -15.90 -18.47
CA THR A 925 2.30 -17.22 -18.95
C THR A 925 1.03 -17.99 -19.29
N GLU A 926 0.92 -18.45 -20.54
CA GLU A 926 -0.20 -19.31 -20.96
C GLU A 926 -0.38 -20.36 -19.89
N LYS A 927 -1.49 -20.29 -19.14
CA LYS A 927 -1.95 -21.37 -18.28
C LYS A 927 -2.04 -22.56 -19.22
N SER A 928 -1.13 -23.53 -19.07
CA SER A 928 -1.07 -24.68 -19.95
C SER A 928 -2.47 -25.29 -20.02
N THR A 929 -3.01 -25.38 -21.21
CA THR A 929 -4.28 -26.02 -21.55
C THR A 929 -4.24 -27.51 -21.18
N ILE A 930 -4.24 -27.81 -19.89
CA ILE A 930 -4.61 -29.09 -19.34
C ILE A 930 -5.84 -28.81 -18.49
N THR A 931 -6.99 -29.00 -19.10
CA THR A 931 -8.25 -29.23 -18.41
C THR A 931 -8.06 -30.54 -17.63
N ASP A 932 -7.49 -30.46 -16.44
CA ASP A 932 -7.42 -31.61 -15.54
C ASP A 932 -8.79 -31.66 -14.81
N HIS A 933 -9.67 -32.51 -15.24
CA HIS A 933 -10.97 -32.79 -14.63
C HIS A 933 -10.89 -33.27 -13.17
N ARG A 934 -9.71 -33.24 -12.54
CA ARG A 934 -9.47 -33.61 -11.14
C ARG A 934 -9.53 -32.44 -10.17
N LEU A 935 -9.44 -31.19 -10.65
CA LEU A 935 -9.46 -30.01 -9.79
C LEU A 935 -10.83 -29.78 -9.12
N ASN A 936 -11.91 -30.23 -9.75
CA ASN A 936 -13.28 -30.14 -9.20
C ASN A 936 -13.85 -31.51 -8.74
N ALA A 937 -13.04 -32.56 -8.58
CA ALA A 937 -13.52 -33.97 -8.54
C ALA A 937 -13.39 -34.64 -7.18
N VAL A 938 -13.43 -33.95 -6.05
CA VAL A 938 -13.49 -34.59 -4.73
C VAL A 938 -14.65 -34.04 -3.91
N GLY A 939 -15.79 -34.63 -4.07
CA GLY A 939 -16.96 -34.29 -3.25
C GLY A 939 -18.23 -35.05 -3.57
N ASN A 940 -18.13 -36.35 -3.86
CA ASN A 940 -19.31 -37.23 -3.77
C ASN A 940 -18.94 -38.67 -3.41
N GLY A 941 -18.51 -38.88 -2.19
CA GLY A 941 -18.42 -40.18 -1.53
C GLY A 941 -19.66 -40.40 -0.67
N GLY A 942 -20.77 -40.72 -1.29
CA GLY A 942 -22.03 -41.04 -0.63
C GLY A 942 -22.78 -42.10 -1.36
N LYS A 943 -22.60 -43.40 -0.95
CA LYS A 943 -23.49 -44.56 -1.01
C LYS A 943 -24.41 -44.72 -2.24
N GLY A 944 -24.19 -45.82 -2.98
CA GLY A 944 -25.30 -46.36 -3.78
C GLY A 944 -24.89 -47.50 -4.69
N SER A 945 -24.99 -48.67 -4.19
CA SER A 945 -25.23 -50.01 -4.82
C SER A 945 -25.63 -50.03 -6.28
N GLY A 946 -24.93 -50.87 -7.04
CA GLY A 946 -25.60 -51.91 -7.84
C GLY A 946 -25.87 -51.68 -9.28
N GLY A 947 -25.11 -52.40 -10.09
CA GLY A 947 -25.75 -53.24 -11.12
C GLY A 947 -25.89 -52.71 -12.53
N GLY A 948 -25.17 -53.37 -13.46
CA GLY A 948 -25.81 -53.68 -14.71
C GLY A 948 -25.16 -53.22 -16.02
N THR A 949 -24.24 -54.00 -16.51
CA THR A 949 -24.15 -54.51 -17.90
C THR A 949 -24.51 -53.62 -19.10
N GLY A 950 -23.56 -53.40 -20.01
CA GLY A 950 -23.73 -53.94 -21.34
C GLY A 950 -23.69 -52.96 -22.50
N ALA A 951 -22.78 -53.25 -23.40
CA ALA A 951 -22.77 -53.07 -24.88
C ALA A 951 -22.82 -51.61 -25.37
N GLY A 952 -21.86 -51.14 -26.17
CA GLY A 952 -21.42 -51.64 -27.46
C GLY A 952 -22.07 -50.84 -28.57
N GLY A 953 -21.30 -50.06 -29.32
CA GLY A 953 -21.80 -49.40 -30.50
C GLY A 953 -20.79 -48.44 -31.11
N SER A 954 -19.89 -49.02 -31.91
CA SER A 954 -19.12 -48.33 -32.94
C SER A 954 -20.04 -47.81 -34.05
N VAL A 955 -19.65 -46.75 -34.76
CA VAL A 955 -19.67 -46.59 -36.23
C VAL A 955 -19.21 -45.18 -36.58
N THR A 956 -18.03 -45.03 -37.20
CA THR A 956 -17.70 -44.56 -38.55
C THR A 956 -18.41 -43.24 -38.96
N GLY A 957 -17.79 -42.20 -39.41
CA GLY A 957 -16.77 -42.01 -40.39
C GLY A 957 -17.28 -40.96 -41.35
N GLY A 958 -16.48 -40.09 -41.85
CA GLY A 958 -16.90 -39.17 -42.91
C GLY A 958 -15.94 -37.99 -43.12
N SER A 959 -15.01 -38.22 -43.99
CA SER A 959 -14.07 -37.34 -44.62
C SER A 959 -14.70 -36.39 -45.64
N ALA A 960 -14.16 -35.21 -45.86
CA ALA A 960 -13.79 -34.61 -47.15
C ALA A 960 -13.49 -33.11 -46.98
N ASN A 961 -12.26 -32.70 -47.19
CA ASN A 961 -11.65 -32.11 -48.39
C ASN A 961 -12.15 -30.72 -48.76
N GLY A 962 -11.23 -29.79 -48.80
CA GLY A 962 -10.64 -29.29 -49.98
C GLY A 962 -10.20 -27.82 -49.92
N GLY A 963 -8.92 -27.60 -50.21
CA GLY A 963 -8.31 -26.72 -51.13
C GLY A 963 -8.14 -25.26 -50.63
N GLY A 964 -6.99 -24.68 -50.40
CA GLY A 964 -5.78 -24.67 -51.24
C GLY A 964 -5.72 -23.35 -52.03
N GLN A 965 -4.79 -22.47 -51.62
CA GLN A 965 -3.86 -21.88 -52.57
C GLN A 965 -2.96 -20.85 -51.91
N THR A 966 -1.71 -21.14 -51.99
CA THR A 966 -0.53 -20.29 -51.85
C THR A 966 -0.43 -19.34 -53.02
N VAL A 967 0.08 -18.10 -52.78
CA VAL A 967 0.94 -17.42 -53.76
C VAL A 967 2.08 -16.73 -53.07
N ASN A 968 3.26 -17.04 -53.54
CA ASN A 968 4.60 -16.57 -53.23
C ASN A 968 4.97 -15.28 -53.95
N ALA A 969 6.08 -14.73 -53.50
CA ALA A 969 7.18 -14.06 -54.27
C ALA A 969 7.08 -12.53 -54.39
N ALA A 970 8.13 -11.75 -54.36
CA ALA A 970 9.58 -11.88 -54.32
C ALA A 970 10.14 -10.45 -54.09
N SER A 971 11.18 -10.36 -53.24
CA SER A 971 12.56 -10.01 -53.51
C SER A 971 12.88 -8.80 -54.40
N ASN A 972 13.71 -7.92 -53.82
CA ASN A 972 14.95 -7.28 -54.38
C ASN A 972 15.37 -6.17 -53.42
N GLY A 973 16.57 -5.98 -52.86
CA GLY A 973 17.90 -6.33 -53.34
C GLY A 973 18.68 -5.05 -53.69
N ALA A 974 19.79 -4.85 -52.98
CA ALA A 974 20.98 -4.03 -53.31
C ALA A 974 21.32 -3.02 -52.17
N SER A 975 22.34 -3.18 -51.42
CA SER A 975 23.79 -3.28 -51.55
C SER A 975 24.52 -1.97 -51.19
N VAL A 976 25.31 -2.04 -50.08
CA VAL A 976 26.75 -1.69 -49.92
C VAL A 976 27.18 -0.23 -49.96
N ALA A 977 27.79 0.24 -48.87
CA ALA A 977 29.15 0.81 -48.90
C ALA A 977 29.77 0.93 -47.49
N GLU A 978 30.99 0.61 -47.45
CA GLU A 978 31.94 0.31 -46.37
C GLU A 978 32.54 1.56 -45.69
N ALA A 979 33.18 1.29 -44.54
CA ALA A 979 33.91 2.13 -43.60
C ALA A 979 35.14 2.87 -44.19
N PRO A 980 35.84 3.71 -43.37
CA PRO A 980 37.07 3.14 -42.78
C PRO A 980 37.39 3.51 -41.33
N LYS A 981 38.18 2.61 -40.75
CA LYS A 981 38.91 2.61 -39.49
C LYS A 981 40.01 3.66 -39.39
N ALA A 982 40.24 4.17 -38.16
CA ALA A 982 41.60 4.43 -37.67
C ALA A 982 41.67 4.39 -36.12
N ARG A 983 42.56 3.63 -35.62
CA ARG A 983 43.15 3.53 -34.24
C ARG A 983 44.62 4.00 -34.35
N PRO A 984 45.44 4.09 -33.25
CA PRO A 984 45.23 4.36 -31.83
C PRO A 984 46.25 5.36 -31.21
N THR A 985 46.14 5.74 -29.99
CA THR A 985 47.32 5.84 -29.07
C THR A 985 46.92 5.79 -27.60
N ALA A 986 47.81 5.27 -26.82
CA ALA A 986 47.70 4.71 -25.48
C ALA A 986 47.88 5.70 -24.33
N SER A 987 47.45 5.23 -23.16
CA SER A 987 48.13 5.19 -21.86
C SER A 987 47.61 6.12 -20.78
N ALA A 988 47.00 5.56 -19.74
CA ALA A 988 47.46 5.51 -18.37
C ALA A 988 46.38 4.92 -17.41
N THR A 989 46.80 3.90 -16.75
CA THR A 989 46.12 3.15 -15.70
C THR A 989 45.94 3.94 -14.40
N ALA A 990 44.74 3.83 -13.78
CA ALA A 990 44.60 3.83 -12.33
C ALA A 990 43.31 3.06 -11.96
N PRO A 991 43.22 2.41 -10.79
CA PRO A 991 42.38 1.25 -10.56
C PRO A 991 40.94 1.59 -10.21
N ALA A 992 40.04 0.67 -10.61
CA ALA A 992 38.61 0.72 -10.26
C ALA A 992 38.38 0.34 -8.80
N PRO A 993 37.39 0.93 -8.13
CA PRO A 993 36.78 0.31 -6.96
C PRO A 993 35.59 -0.56 -7.42
N GLU A 994 35.61 -1.78 -7.01
CA GLU A 994 34.50 -2.72 -7.09
C GLU A 994 33.33 -2.25 -6.21
N GLY A 995 32.15 -2.43 -6.72
CA GLY A 995 30.92 -2.25 -6.00
C GLY A 995 29.83 -1.67 -6.90
N LYS A 996 29.16 -2.53 -7.68
CA LYS A 996 27.88 -2.15 -8.30
C LYS A 996 26.86 -2.00 -7.19
N PRO A 997 26.23 -0.82 -7.00
CA PRO A 997 25.03 -0.75 -6.20
C PRO A 997 23.90 -1.46 -6.96
N THR A 998 23.26 -2.42 -6.32
CA THR A 998 21.95 -2.93 -6.74
C THR A 998 21.03 -1.74 -6.90
N ALA A 999 20.47 -1.56 -8.09
CA ALA A 999 19.44 -0.55 -8.35
C ALA A 999 18.29 -0.74 -7.33
N PRO A 1000 17.80 0.31 -6.68
CA PRO A 1000 16.60 0.22 -5.88
C PRO A 1000 15.46 -0.23 -6.80
N MET A 1001 14.69 -1.23 -6.37
CA MET A 1001 13.49 -1.66 -7.08
C MET A 1001 12.59 -0.44 -7.24
N ALA A 1002 12.36 -0.01 -8.47
CA ALA A 1002 11.25 0.85 -8.81
C ALA A 1002 9.97 0.22 -8.21
N CYS A 1003 9.02 1.05 -7.74
CA CYS A 1003 7.71 0.57 -7.36
C CYS A 1003 7.23 -0.42 -8.42
N ALA A 1004 7.23 -1.70 -8.09
CA ALA A 1004 6.70 -2.72 -8.98
C ALA A 1004 5.22 -2.39 -9.18
N ILE A 1005 4.77 -2.49 -10.42
CA ILE A 1005 3.37 -2.29 -10.81
C ILE A 1005 2.42 -3.19 -9.99
N ASP A 1006 2.97 -4.19 -9.30
CA ASP A 1006 2.28 -5.20 -8.51
C ASP A 1006 2.43 -5.01 -6.98
N ASP A 1007 2.92 -3.87 -6.50
CA ASP A 1007 2.99 -3.62 -5.05
C ASP A 1007 1.73 -2.89 -4.59
N PRO A 1008 0.74 -3.60 -4.00
CA PRO A 1008 -0.47 -2.99 -3.45
C PRO A 1008 -0.17 -2.10 -2.23
N ASP A 1009 1.05 -2.14 -1.71
CA ASP A 1009 1.52 -1.45 -0.51
C ASP A 1009 2.54 -0.35 -0.81
N CYS A 1010 2.43 0.35 -1.95
CA CYS A 1010 3.26 1.53 -2.17
C CYS A 1010 2.96 2.58 -1.09
N GLU A 1011 3.78 2.55 -0.04
CA GLU A 1011 3.67 3.39 1.17
C GLU A 1011 4.00 4.87 0.92
N ALA A 1012 4.34 5.22 -0.29
CA ALA A 1012 4.50 6.62 -0.69
C ALA A 1012 3.19 7.41 -0.58
N CYS A 1013 2.06 6.74 -0.33
CA CYS A 1013 0.71 7.27 -0.51
C CYS A 1013 -0.10 7.46 0.79
N GLN A 1014 0.55 7.65 1.94
CA GLN A 1014 -0.17 8.05 3.16
C GLN A 1014 0.47 9.23 3.85
#